data_2b3a122f49392f57c1c353beec7e584d
#
_entry.id   2b3a122f49392f57c1c353beec7e584d
#
_cell.length_a   1.000
_cell.length_b   1.000
_cell.length_c   1.000
_cell.angle_alpha   90.00
_cell.angle_beta   90.00
_cell.angle_gamma   90.00
#
_symmetry.space_group_name_H-M   'P 1'
#
loop_
_entity.id
_entity.type
_entity.pdbx_description
1 polymer ?
#
loop_
_entity_poly.entity_id
_entity_poly.type
_entity_poly.pdbx_seq_one_letter_code
_entity_poly.pdbx_strand_id
1 'polypeptide(L)'
;MGLSVDLARKTVTVSPATLLAGAFRRIGFDRGEGFERLWIGQAVHRRVLGEFLEGVPGYETERAVRFSFDVDDFTAVLEGRLDGRFEDGERVVVDEIKSLHFAEDLGRLAGSPRLVRFETQLRWYLLAVARAEGREVAGRLVLADIETGATRIQSVAFDPAAVLADLTERVRWLLAEFHAAHALSEAKRAEARTLPFPFEDYRPGQLAMAAEVARAAATGAHLLVEAPTGIGKTVAALHPLLVDALSRGRKLYVLTAKTTQQEMFVRTLDAIDGESFRSVRLRAKERMCANDVVLCHEDHCRFAKDYAAKMESSGLVERLLDTRRHLDPDDVFEEARREEVCPFEVSLELAERADVVVGDYNYVFDPVVSLSGARDPAALGEALLLVDEAHNLVDRGRGYYSPELSDAELSGLEERIGSFLARAAWDAAEAVRRVRRLVADAAALLPAEGPEAADLVPLDARRLDDLRHDLEALLVRHLADLRAGADRIPDDPVLDLYFTFARFHDVARMAQPPGGERPDPAFDVVAIRAPSGSRLLLLCKDPSRPLGAVLNAAAATVEMSATLSPPEFYRDLLGLSRDRTDVLRLPSPFPRENRAVFVAADVDTSYAARTRDVPRLAAIVAEVAAACPGNVLALFPSYRFLDDVRARLPALPGRRVLRPSDRSTELERTSTLGTLRDGGSPVLLLAVSGGAFAEGVDYPGEMLSAVVVVSPALPQVRFEQERMRQYFEERFEKGFEYAYVVPGMTRVVQSAGRLIRSESDTGVVVLACKRFLREPYRRYLPADWYGDDPSELLSASVGDDTAAFFARTGR
;
A
#
# COMPACT_ATOMS: atom_id res chain seq x y z
N MET A 1 27.13 2.29 5.08
CA MET A 1 27.98 2.16 3.87
C MET A 1 28.27 0.68 3.71
N GLY A 2 27.68 0.02 2.69
CA GLY A 2 27.83 -1.42 2.55
C GLY A 2 28.85 -1.83 1.49
N LEU A 3 28.71 -1.33 0.28
CA LEU A 3 29.55 -1.61 -0.88
C LEU A 3 29.79 -0.32 -1.66
N SER A 4 31.04 -0.07 -2.04
CA SER A 4 31.41 1.01 -2.96
C SER A 4 32.47 0.50 -3.94
N VAL A 5 32.21 0.64 -5.24
CA VAL A 5 33.14 0.24 -6.31
C VAL A 5 33.49 1.47 -7.12
N ASP A 6 34.79 1.80 -7.19
CA ASP A 6 35.34 2.85 -8.06
C ASP A 6 36.08 2.19 -9.20
N LEU A 7 35.42 2.12 -10.37
CA LEU A 7 35.99 1.51 -11.58
C LEU A 7 37.22 2.27 -12.13
N ALA A 8 37.27 3.59 -11.93
CA ALA A 8 38.38 4.40 -12.44
C ALA A 8 39.65 4.19 -11.61
N ARG A 9 39.50 4.02 -10.29
CA ARG A 9 40.60 3.76 -9.37
C ARG A 9 40.84 2.29 -9.15
N LYS A 10 39.99 1.41 -9.70
CA LYS A 10 39.98 -0.03 -9.44
C LYS A 10 40.01 -0.35 -7.94
N THR A 11 39.14 0.28 -7.20
CA THR A 11 39.02 0.03 -5.75
C THR A 11 37.60 -0.44 -5.40
N VAL A 12 37.50 -1.40 -4.48
CA VAL A 12 36.25 -1.86 -3.91
C VAL A 12 36.32 -1.77 -2.38
N THR A 13 35.42 -1.02 -1.77
CA THR A 13 35.30 -0.93 -0.31
C THR A 13 34.06 -1.68 0.12
N VAL A 14 34.22 -2.57 1.08
CA VAL A 14 33.16 -3.47 1.53
C VAL A 14 33.20 -3.66 3.04
N SER A 15 32.04 -3.81 3.67
CA SER A 15 31.92 -4.17 5.09
C SER A 15 31.73 -5.69 5.25
N PRO A 16 32.15 -6.26 6.41
CA PRO A 16 31.87 -7.65 6.73
C PRO A 16 30.39 -8.00 6.69
N ALA A 17 29.53 -7.08 7.13
CA ALA A 17 28.09 -7.26 7.08
C ALA A 17 27.57 -7.46 5.64
N THR A 18 28.10 -6.69 4.69
CA THR A 18 27.74 -6.81 3.27
C THR A 18 28.20 -8.14 2.68
N LEU A 19 29.42 -8.56 2.98
CA LEU A 19 29.95 -9.86 2.52
C LEU A 19 29.24 -11.07 3.13
N LEU A 20 28.66 -10.92 4.30
CA LEU A 20 27.91 -11.95 5.01
C LEU A 20 26.40 -11.90 4.73
N ALA A 21 25.91 -10.82 4.13
CA ALA A 21 24.52 -10.73 3.74
C ALA A 21 24.22 -11.89 2.80
N GLY A 22 23.32 -12.78 3.20
CA GLY A 22 22.80 -13.80 2.30
C GLY A 22 21.91 -13.14 1.27
N ALA A 23 21.85 -13.72 0.07
CA ALA A 23 21.05 -13.18 -1.03
C ALA A 23 19.53 -13.12 -0.70
N PHE A 24 19.05 -13.94 0.25
CA PHE A 24 17.61 -14.08 0.52
C PHE A 24 17.27 -13.93 2.00
N ARG A 25 16.07 -13.42 2.28
CA ARG A 25 15.53 -13.27 3.62
C ARG A 25 15.07 -14.59 4.21
N ARG A 26 15.05 -14.66 5.55
CA ARG A 26 14.33 -15.73 6.24
C ARG A 26 12.85 -15.36 6.36
N ILE A 27 11.96 -16.34 6.20
CA ILE A 27 10.54 -16.16 6.44
C ILE A 27 10.25 -16.44 7.91
N GLY A 28 9.69 -15.46 8.60
CA GLY A 28 9.24 -15.57 9.97
C GLY A 28 8.19 -14.52 10.26
N PHE A 29 7.71 -14.47 11.51
CA PHE A 29 6.79 -13.40 11.95
C PHE A 29 7.46 -12.01 12.07
N ASP A 30 8.63 -11.84 11.52
CA ASP A 30 9.55 -10.71 11.68
C ASP A 30 9.09 -9.35 11.11
N ARG A 31 7.87 -9.20 10.65
CA ARG A 31 7.41 -7.89 10.10
C ARG A 31 7.18 -6.79 11.15
N GLY A 32 7.35 -7.07 12.43
CA GLY A 32 7.35 -6.08 13.53
C GLY A 32 8.50 -6.25 14.51
N GLU A 33 9.13 -7.43 14.56
CA GLU A 33 10.15 -7.79 15.54
C GLU A 33 11.56 -7.29 15.19
N GLY A 34 11.84 -6.93 13.96
CA GLY A 34 13.20 -6.50 13.57
C GLY A 34 13.71 -5.30 14.35
N PHE A 35 12.84 -4.37 14.69
CA PHE A 35 13.20 -3.17 15.43
C PHE A 35 13.37 -3.44 16.93
N GLU A 36 12.54 -4.27 17.53
CA GLU A 36 12.64 -4.60 18.97
C GLU A 36 13.75 -5.60 19.24
N ARG A 37 13.91 -6.65 18.43
CA ARG A 37 15.07 -7.55 18.53
C ARG A 37 16.38 -6.81 18.32
N LEU A 38 16.43 -5.84 17.40
CA LEU A 38 17.59 -4.96 17.25
C LEU A 38 17.81 -4.14 18.52
N TRP A 39 16.76 -3.60 19.11
CA TRP A 39 16.86 -2.77 20.31
C TRP A 39 17.22 -3.58 21.56
N ILE A 40 16.57 -4.70 21.80
CA ILE A 40 16.90 -5.63 22.90
C ILE A 40 18.30 -6.21 22.69
N GLY A 41 18.61 -6.65 21.47
CA GLY A 41 19.95 -7.11 21.11
C GLY A 41 21.03 -6.06 21.35
N GLN A 42 20.76 -4.80 21.00
CA GLN A 42 21.66 -3.68 21.28
C GLN A 42 21.76 -3.36 22.79
N ALA A 43 20.70 -3.51 23.55
CA ALA A 43 20.72 -3.32 25.00
C ALA A 43 21.57 -4.41 25.69
N VAL A 44 21.40 -5.68 25.31
CA VAL A 44 22.20 -6.81 25.79
C VAL A 44 23.66 -6.64 25.37
N HIS A 45 23.92 -6.26 24.14
CA HIS A 45 25.25 -6.00 23.62
C HIS A 45 25.97 -4.90 24.43
N ARG A 46 25.29 -3.76 24.63
CA ARG A 46 25.85 -2.67 25.49
C ARG A 46 26.15 -3.09 26.92
N ARG A 47 25.29 -3.93 27.52
CA ARG A 47 25.53 -4.45 28.87
C ARG A 47 26.77 -5.34 28.90
N VAL A 48 26.90 -6.30 28.00
CA VAL A 48 28.06 -7.19 27.90
C VAL A 48 29.35 -6.41 27.69
N LEU A 49 29.32 -5.39 26.81
CA LEU A 49 30.45 -4.48 26.61
C LEU A 49 30.81 -3.74 27.91
N GLY A 50 29.82 -3.28 28.68
CA GLY A 50 30.03 -2.64 29.99
C GLY A 50 30.72 -3.57 30.99
N GLU A 51 30.26 -4.80 31.10
CA GLU A 51 30.84 -5.83 31.97
C GLU A 51 32.32 -6.13 31.60
N PHE A 52 32.66 -6.17 30.32
CA PHE A 52 34.03 -6.38 29.86
C PHE A 52 34.92 -5.15 30.06
N LEU A 53 34.38 -3.93 29.85
CA LEU A 53 35.10 -2.67 30.14
C LEU A 53 35.48 -2.55 31.60
N GLU A 54 34.65 -3.02 32.54
CA GLU A 54 34.93 -3.01 33.98
C GLU A 54 35.80 -4.18 34.41
N GLY A 55 35.65 -5.34 33.80
CA GLY A 55 36.28 -6.60 34.23
C GLY A 55 37.61 -6.94 33.55
N VAL A 56 37.91 -6.39 32.39
CA VAL A 56 39.11 -6.73 31.61
C VAL A 56 40.03 -5.52 31.46
N PRO A 57 41.23 -5.52 32.02
CA PRO A 57 42.18 -4.42 31.91
C PRO A 57 42.53 -4.11 30.45
N GLY A 58 42.44 -2.84 30.08
CA GLY A 58 42.79 -2.38 28.71
C GLY A 58 41.79 -2.81 27.62
N TYR A 59 40.56 -3.14 27.98
CA TYR A 59 39.52 -3.47 27.01
C TYR A 59 39.08 -2.23 26.19
N GLU A 60 39.18 -2.31 24.89
CA GLU A 60 38.76 -1.26 23.95
C GLU A 60 37.52 -1.73 23.20
N THR A 61 36.54 -0.84 23.04
CA THR A 61 35.28 -1.13 22.32
C THR A 61 35.15 -0.31 21.05
N GLU A 62 34.34 -0.81 20.09
CA GLU A 62 33.94 -0.03 18.90
C GLU A 62 35.13 0.50 18.05
N ARG A 63 36.25 -0.19 18.06
CA ARG A 63 37.44 0.22 17.32
C ARG A 63 37.29 -0.02 15.82
N ALA A 64 37.47 1.02 15.02
CA ALA A 64 37.49 0.91 13.55
C ALA A 64 38.69 0.12 13.07
N VAL A 65 38.47 -0.77 12.12
CA VAL A 65 39.54 -1.54 11.45
C VAL A 65 39.40 -1.36 9.94
N ARG A 66 40.56 -1.30 9.29
CA ARG A 66 40.66 -1.20 7.84
C ARG A 66 41.80 -2.12 7.37
N PHE A 67 41.49 -2.92 6.35
CA PHE A 67 42.45 -3.87 5.76
C PHE A 67 42.32 -3.85 4.24
N SER A 68 43.44 -3.70 3.55
CA SER A 68 43.50 -3.69 2.07
C SER A 68 44.21 -4.93 1.57
N PHE A 69 43.72 -5.50 0.47
CA PHE A 69 44.27 -6.67 -0.21
C PHE A 69 43.89 -6.62 -1.69
N ASP A 70 44.67 -7.32 -2.52
CA ASP A 70 44.48 -7.32 -3.96
C ASP A 70 43.53 -8.47 -4.36
N VAL A 71 42.61 -8.19 -5.27
CA VAL A 71 41.69 -9.14 -5.89
C VAL A 71 41.73 -8.87 -7.38
N ASP A 72 42.38 -9.73 -8.13
CA ASP A 72 42.63 -9.58 -9.55
C ASP A 72 43.28 -8.23 -9.87
N ASP A 73 42.61 -7.33 -10.59
CA ASP A 73 43.11 -5.98 -10.92
C ASP A 73 42.52 -4.87 -10.01
N PHE A 74 41.82 -5.26 -8.96
CA PHE A 74 41.26 -4.34 -7.98
C PHE A 74 41.99 -4.41 -6.64
N THR A 75 42.05 -3.26 -5.95
CA THR A 75 42.39 -3.21 -4.53
C THR A 75 41.12 -3.24 -3.70
N ALA A 76 40.91 -4.30 -2.96
CA ALA A 76 39.79 -4.44 -2.01
C ALA A 76 40.16 -3.84 -0.66
N VAL A 77 39.19 -3.14 -0.08
CA VAL A 77 39.31 -2.54 1.26
C VAL A 77 38.16 -3.05 2.12
N LEU A 78 38.49 -3.86 3.12
CA LEU A 78 37.55 -4.27 4.15
C LEU A 78 37.52 -3.22 5.25
N GLU A 79 36.35 -2.62 5.49
CA GLU A 79 36.13 -1.65 6.57
C GLU A 79 35.09 -2.15 7.55
N GLY A 80 35.39 -2.07 8.84
CA GLY A 80 34.47 -2.50 9.87
C GLY A 80 34.80 -1.91 11.25
N ARG A 81 34.08 -2.36 12.24
CA ARG A 81 34.24 -1.95 13.62
C ARG A 81 34.21 -3.18 14.50
N LEU A 82 35.22 -3.35 15.36
CA LEU A 82 35.31 -4.43 16.34
C LEU A 82 34.38 -4.16 17.51
N ASP A 83 33.69 -5.18 17.98
CA ASP A 83 32.90 -5.07 19.22
C ASP A 83 33.80 -4.87 20.42
N GLY A 84 34.88 -5.67 20.55
CA GLY A 84 35.83 -5.55 21.59
C GLY A 84 37.24 -6.02 21.26
N ARG A 85 38.23 -5.45 21.94
CA ARG A 85 39.60 -5.92 21.86
C ARG A 85 40.34 -5.64 23.17
N PHE A 86 41.35 -6.47 23.50
CA PHE A 86 42.27 -6.26 24.62
C PHE A 86 43.58 -7.00 24.36
N GLU A 87 44.60 -6.72 25.21
CA GLU A 87 45.89 -7.40 25.16
C GLU A 87 46.00 -8.48 26.26
N ASP A 88 46.39 -9.70 25.86
CA ASP A 88 46.67 -10.82 26.73
C ASP A 88 48.11 -11.28 26.49
N GLY A 89 49.05 -10.72 27.25
CA GLY A 89 50.47 -10.92 27.03
C GLY A 89 50.93 -10.37 25.68
N GLU A 90 51.51 -11.21 24.84
CA GLU A 90 51.97 -10.83 23.50
C GLU A 90 50.89 -10.89 22.44
N ARG A 91 49.69 -11.41 22.79
CA ARG A 91 48.55 -11.59 21.88
C ARG A 91 47.58 -10.43 21.96
N VAL A 92 46.93 -10.15 20.83
CA VAL A 92 45.75 -9.31 20.78
C VAL A 92 44.51 -10.21 20.70
N VAL A 93 43.59 -10.06 21.64
CA VAL A 93 42.33 -10.78 21.64
C VAL A 93 41.24 -9.89 21.07
N VAL A 94 40.45 -10.41 20.12
CA VAL A 94 39.32 -9.73 19.49
C VAL A 94 38.04 -10.47 19.85
N ASP A 95 37.06 -9.71 20.35
CA ASP A 95 35.74 -10.18 20.68
C ASP A 95 34.74 -9.77 19.64
N GLU A 96 33.90 -10.71 19.22
CA GLU A 96 32.67 -10.49 18.47
C GLU A 96 31.52 -10.92 19.35
N ILE A 97 30.59 -10.00 19.63
CA ILE A 97 29.46 -10.21 20.55
C ILE A 97 28.17 -10.40 19.76
N LYS A 98 27.48 -11.49 20.02
CA LYS A 98 26.19 -11.80 19.37
C LYS A 98 25.14 -12.15 20.40
N SER A 99 24.00 -11.50 20.35
CA SER A 99 22.84 -11.80 21.17
C SER A 99 21.98 -12.91 20.53
N LEU A 100 21.59 -13.87 21.34
CA LEU A 100 20.83 -15.06 20.95
C LEU A 100 19.79 -15.39 22.02
N HIS A 101 18.72 -16.09 21.66
CA HIS A 101 17.88 -16.80 22.62
C HIS A 101 18.49 -18.18 22.87
N PHE A 102 18.96 -18.48 24.11
CA PHE A 102 19.50 -19.79 24.45
C PHE A 102 18.44 -20.87 24.63
N ALA A 103 17.16 -20.57 24.54
CA ALA A 103 16.12 -21.60 24.38
C ALA A 103 16.35 -22.47 23.12
N GLU A 104 17.13 -21.98 22.15
CA GLU A 104 17.74 -22.81 21.13
C GLU A 104 18.94 -23.52 21.76
N ASP A 105 18.80 -24.82 21.98
CA ASP A 105 19.85 -25.72 22.46
C ASP A 105 21.19 -25.38 21.79
N LEU A 106 22.16 -24.92 22.54
CA LEU A 106 23.50 -24.59 22.03
C LEU A 106 24.18 -25.77 21.31
N GLY A 107 23.68 -27.01 21.53
CA GLY A 107 24.05 -28.18 20.76
C GLY A 107 23.57 -28.15 19.32
N ARG A 108 22.45 -27.49 19.02
CA ARG A 108 21.94 -27.28 17.67
C ARG A 108 22.60 -26.13 16.92
N LEU A 109 23.22 -25.21 17.64
CA LEU A 109 23.97 -24.10 17.03
C LEU A 109 25.35 -24.56 16.51
N ALA A 110 25.93 -25.63 17.07
CA ALA A 110 27.22 -26.17 16.63
C ALA A 110 27.11 -26.61 15.14
N GLY A 111 27.86 -25.94 14.27
CA GLY A 111 27.84 -26.19 12.82
C GLY A 111 26.65 -25.58 12.07
N SER A 112 25.79 -24.79 12.74
CA SER A 112 24.70 -24.09 12.05
C SER A 112 25.25 -23.01 11.11
N PRO A 113 24.57 -22.70 9.99
CA PRO A 113 24.96 -21.61 9.09
C PRO A 113 25.07 -20.26 9.79
N ARG A 114 24.30 -20.04 10.88
CA ARG A 114 24.31 -18.82 11.68
C ARG A 114 25.62 -18.70 12.48
N LEU A 115 26.03 -19.75 13.15
CA LEU A 115 27.30 -19.76 13.89
C LEU A 115 28.49 -19.60 12.97
N VAL A 116 28.47 -20.28 11.82
CA VAL A 116 29.51 -20.18 10.79
C VAL A 116 29.66 -18.73 10.30
N ARG A 117 28.56 -18.01 10.11
CA ARG A 117 28.59 -16.58 9.73
C ARG A 117 29.26 -15.71 10.79
N PHE A 118 28.94 -15.90 12.07
CA PHE A 118 29.55 -15.15 13.16
C PHE A 118 31.05 -15.41 13.28
N GLU A 119 31.45 -16.66 13.16
CA GLU A 119 32.85 -17.04 13.17
C GLU A 119 33.59 -16.47 11.95
N THR A 120 32.98 -16.47 10.76
CA THR A 120 33.55 -15.90 9.56
C THR A 120 33.79 -14.41 9.70
N GLN A 121 32.82 -13.66 10.27
CA GLN A 121 32.99 -12.24 10.56
C GLN A 121 34.18 -11.98 11.47
N LEU A 122 34.25 -12.73 12.56
CA LEU A 122 35.37 -12.62 13.51
C LEU A 122 36.70 -12.95 12.86
N ARG A 123 36.76 -14.01 12.03
CA ARG A 123 38.00 -14.37 11.29
C ARG A 123 38.49 -13.25 10.39
N TRP A 124 37.60 -12.53 9.71
CA TRP A 124 37.96 -11.37 8.89
C TRP A 124 38.51 -10.21 9.73
N TYR A 125 37.93 -9.96 10.90
CA TYR A 125 38.47 -8.98 11.85
C TYR A 125 39.83 -9.40 12.38
N LEU A 126 40.02 -10.66 12.71
CA LEU A 126 41.32 -11.19 13.11
C LEU A 126 42.39 -10.97 12.04
N LEU A 127 42.04 -11.22 10.76
CA LEU A 127 42.94 -10.97 9.64
C LEU A 127 43.32 -9.49 9.54
N ALA A 128 42.33 -8.59 9.66
CA ALA A 128 42.58 -7.14 9.62
C ALA A 128 43.51 -6.69 10.77
N VAL A 129 43.27 -7.15 12.01
CA VAL A 129 44.10 -6.80 13.18
C VAL A 129 45.51 -7.39 13.06
N ALA A 130 45.63 -8.68 12.70
CA ALA A 130 46.92 -9.34 12.54
C ALA A 130 47.81 -8.63 11.50
N ARG A 131 47.22 -8.17 10.41
CA ARG A 131 47.95 -7.44 9.35
C ARG A 131 48.28 -6.01 9.75
N ALA A 132 47.40 -5.33 10.47
CA ALA A 132 47.63 -3.96 10.95
C ALA A 132 48.69 -3.87 12.06
N GLU A 133 48.67 -4.81 12.98
CA GLU A 133 49.53 -4.75 14.20
C GLU A 133 50.74 -5.66 14.14
N GLY A 134 50.81 -6.61 13.20
CA GLY A 134 51.93 -7.55 13.08
C GLY A 134 52.13 -8.47 14.28
N ARG A 135 51.10 -8.68 15.09
CA ARG A 135 51.09 -9.46 16.36
C ARG A 135 50.29 -10.73 16.21
N GLU A 136 50.48 -11.69 17.10
CA GLU A 136 49.62 -12.86 17.21
C GLU A 136 48.23 -12.41 17.68
N VAL A 137 47.17 -12.97 17.04
CA VAL A 137 45.79 -12.66 17.38
C VAL A 137 45.03 -13.89 17.82
N ALA A 138 44.07 -13.70 18.73
CA ALA A 138 43.12 -14.74 19.15
C ALA A 138 41.70 -14.19 19.08
N GLY A 139 40.72 -15.01 18.62
CA GLY A 139 39.32 -14.60 18.47
C GLY A 139 38.43 -15.27 19.51
N ARG A 140 37.56 -14.49 20.11
CA ARG A 140 36.50 -14.98 20.99
C ARG A 140 35.14 -14.57 20.45
N LEU A 141 34.29 -15.54 20.18
CA LEU A 141 32.86 -15.30 19.91
C LEU A 141 32.12 -15.31 21.24
N VAL A 142 31.54 -14.19 21.61
CA VAL A 142 30.78 -14.01 22.83
C VAL A 142 29.30 -14.09 22.51
N LEU A 143 28.67 -15.18 22.88
CA LEU A 143 27.24 -15.40 22.73
C LEU A 143 26.53 -14.95 24.01
N ALA A 144 25.59 -14.03 23.90
CA ALA A 144 24.83 -13.48 25.02
C ALA A 144 23.35 -13.84 24.89
N ASP A 145 22.78 -14.39 25.94
CA ASP A 145 21.35 -14.72 26.01
C ASP A 145 20.52 -13.43 26.23
N ILE A 146 19.52 -13.22 25.37
CA ILE A 146 18.65 -12.06 25.43
C ILE A 146 17.74 -12.11 26.66
N GLU A 147 17.31 -13.29 27.11
CA GLU A 147 16.37 -13.44 28.25
C GLU A 147 17.06 -13.39 29.59
N THR A 148 18.12 -14.17 29.75
CA THR A 148 18.82 -14.33 31.04
C THR A 148 20.03 -13.43 31.18
N GLY A 149 20.54 -12.95 30.06
CA GLY A 149 21.79 -12.20 29.98
C GLY A 149 23.03 -13.04 30.23
N ALA A 150 22.94 -14.36 30.37
CA ALA A 150 24.07 -15.23 30.50
C ALA A 150 24.97 -15.18 29.25
N THR A 151 26.28 -15.23 29.45
CA THR A 151 27.26 -15.21 28.36
C THR A 151 28.00 -16.53 28.23
N ARG A 152 28.29 -16.92 26.98
CA ARG A 152 29.20 -18.04 26.69
C ARG A 152 30.25 -17.57 25.70
N ILE A 153 31.51 -17.85 26.02
CA ILE A 153 32.66 -17.51 25.21
C ILE A 153 33.19 -18.77 24.51
N GLN A 154 33.35 -18.65 23.19
CA GLN A 154 33.90 -19.70 22.34
C GLN A 154 35.13 -19.17 21.59
N SER A 155 36.26 -19.88 21.67
CA SER A 155 37.44 -19.55 20.88
C SER A 155 37.24 -19.96 19.44
N VAL A 156 37.67 -19.10 18.50
CA VAL A 156 37.55 -19.34 17.06
C VAL A 156 38.92 -19.60 16.47
N ALA A 157 39.05 -20.73 15.78
CA ALA A 157 40.28 -21.06 15.05
C ALA A 157 40.53 -20.09 13.91
N PHE A 158 41.79 -19.67 13.74
CA PHE A 158 42.19 -18.65 12.78
C PHE A 158 43.40 -19.13 11.96
N ASP A 159 43.23 -19.23 10.66
CA ASP A 159 44.27 -19.42 9.63
C ASP A 159 44.28 -18.22 8.71
N PRO A 160 45.25 -17.33 8.79
CA PRO A 160 45.32 -16.14 7.98
C PRO A 160 45.26 -16.38 6.46
N ALA A 161 45.91 -17.47 5.99
CA ALA A 161 45.95 -17.79 4.55
C ALA A 161 44.58 -18.27 4.03
N ALA A 162 43.94 -19.17 4.77
CA ALA A 162 42.60 -19.68 4.45
C ALA A 162 41.56 -18.57 4.49
N VAL A 163 41.63 -17.68 5.50
CA VAL A 163 40.71 -16.55 5.65
C VAL A 163 40.88 -15.53 4.54
N LEU A 164 42.13 -15.23 4.12
CA LEU A 164 42.39 -14.32 2.99
C LEU A 164 41.86 -14.91 1.69
N ALA A 165 42.02 -16.22 1.46
CA ALA A 165 41.50 -16.90 0.28
C ALA A 165 39.99 -16.82 0.20
N ASP A 166 39.25 -17.15 1.31
CA ASP A 166 37.79 -17.01 1.39
C ASP A 166 37.34 -15.58 1.12
N LEU A 167 37.98 -14.61 1.74
CA LEU A 167 37.64 -13.20 1.55
C LEU A 167 37.87 -12.74 0.10
N THR A 168 38.96 -13.17 -0.51
CA THR A 168 39.30 -12.86 -1.92
C THR A 168 38.25 -13.44 -2.88
N GLU A 169 37.83 -14.68 -2.65
CA GLU A 169 36.80 -15.34 -3.46
C GLU A 169 35.46 -14.62 -3.38
N ARG A 170 35.06 -14.25 -2.16
CA ARG A 170 33.80 -13.51 -1.94
C ARG A 170 33.80 -12.12 -2.58
N VAL A 171 34.90 -11.40 -2.47
CA VAL A 171 35.03 -10.09 -3.13
C VAL A 171 35.08 -10.24 -4.66
N ARG A 172 35.73 -11.29 -5.18
CA ARG A 172 35.72 -11.60 -6.64
C ARG A 172 34.31 -11.87 -7.14
N TRP A 173 33.55 -12.70 -6.42
CA TRP A 173 32.14 -12.93 -6.73
C TRP A 173 31.33 -11.63 -6.73
N LEU A 174 31.50 -10.79 -5.72
CA LEU A 174 30.80 -9.51 -5.60
C LEU A 174 31.16 -8.52 -6.72
N LEU A 175 32.41 -8.50 -7.17
CA LEU A 175 32.86 -7.72 -8.32
C LEU A 175 32.23 -8.24 -9.62
N ALA A 176 32.14 -9.55 -9.81
CA ALA A 176 31.51 -10.15 -11.00
C ALA A 176 30.01 -9.76 -11.06
N GLU A 177 29.29 -9.84 -9.95
CA GLU A 177 27.90 -9.38 -9.83
C GLU A 177 27.77 -7.89 -10.13
N PHE A 178 28.69 -7.06 -9.61
CA PHE A 178 28.69 -5.63 -9.88
C PHE A 178 28.92 -5.33 -11.38
N HIS A 179 29.86 -6.03 -12.04
CA HIS A 179 30.10 -5.85 -13.47
C HIS A 179 28.88 -6.28 -14.30
N ALA A 180 28.24 -7.39 -13.97
CA ALA A 180 27.03 -7.85 -14.64
C ALA A 180 25.89 -6.83 -14.49
N ALA A 181 25.67 -6.33 -13.28
CA ALA A 181 24.66 -5.30 -13.01
C ALA A 181 24.96 -3.98 -13.74
N HIS A 182 26.23 -3.59 -13.80
CA HIS A 182 26.65 -2.39 -14.54
C HIS A 182 26.43 -2.55 -16.06
N ALA A 183 26.81 -3.68 -16.64
CA ALA A 183 26.57 -3.96 -18.06
C ALA A 183 25.07 -3.97 -18.41
N LEU A 184 24.24 -4.58 -17.55
CA LEU A 184 22.80 -4.56 -17.71
C LEU A 184 22.24 -3.13 -17.61
N SER A 185 22.75 -2.31 -16.70
CA SER A 185 22.35 -0.90 -16.57
C SER A 185 22.69 -0.09 -17.84
N GLU A 186 23.87 -0.30 -18.42
CA GLU A 186 24.26 0.35 -19.69
C GLU A 186 23.37 -0.13 -20.86
N ALA A 187 23.03 -1.42 -20.92
CA ALA A 187 22.11 -1.95 -21.92
C ALA A 187 20.73 -1.30 -21.81
N LYS A 188 20.19 -1.18 -20.59
CA LYS A 188 18.91 -0.51 -20.32
C LYS A 188 18.93 0.96 -20.73
N ARG A 189 20.02 1.68 -20.44
CA ARG A 189 20.19 3.08 -20.86
C ARG A 189 20.24 3.24 -22.38
N ALA A 190 20.89 2.29 -23.07
CA ALA A 190 20.94 2.30 -24.53
C ALA A 190 19.56 2.05 -25.15
N GLU A 191 18.82 1.06 -24.63
CA GLU A 191 17.46 0.74 -25.07
C GLU A 191 16.49 1.89 -24.81
N ALA A 192 16.54 2.52 -23.64
CA ALA A 192 15.68 3.64 -23.29
C ALA A 192 15.68 4.79 -24.31
N ARG A 193 16.83 4.99 -25.01
CA ARG A 193 16.97 6.04 -26.02
C ARG A 193 16.19 5.77 -27.31
N THR A 194 15.86 4.52 -27.56
CA THR A 194 15.23 4.06 -28.80
C THR A 194 13.89 3.38 -28.55
N LEU A 195 13.42 3.34 -27.28
CA LEU A 195 12.19 2.67 -26.92
C LEU A 195 10.99 3.36 -27.60
N PRO A 196 10.31 2.70 -28.56
CA PRO A 196 9.26 3.33 -29.33
C PRO A 196 7.98 3.44 -28.52
N PHE A 197 7.16 4.43 -28.85
CA PHE A 197 5.79 4.45 -28.38
C PHE A 197 5.03 3.26 -29.00
N PRO A 198 4.25 2.48 -28.23
CA PRO A 198 3.75 1.18 -28.68
C PRO A 198 2.57 1.23 -29.68
N PHE A 199 2.13 2.41 -30.06
CA PHE A 199 1.03 2.61 -31.02
C PHE A 199 1.46 3.52 -32.18
N GLU A 200 0.91 3.31 -33.37
CA GLU A 200 1.27 4.09 -34.57
C GLU A 200 0.90 5.58 -34.41
N ASP A 201 -0.27 5.85 -33.82
CA ASP A 201 -0.80 7.20 -33.66
C ASP A 201 -1.06 7.55 -32.21
N TYR A 202 -0.83 8.81 -31.87
CA TYR A 202 -1.29 9.39 -30.60
C TYR A 202 -2.76 9.80 -30.69
N ARG A 203 -3.52 9.44 -29.69
CA ARG A 203 -4.87 9.99 -29.52
C ARG A 203 -4.79 11.46 -29.10
N PRO A 204 -5.85 12.26 -29.35
CA PRO A 204 -5.90 13.64 -28.90
C PRO A 204 -5.56 13.77 -27.41
N GLY A 205 -4.64 14.67 -27.07
CA GLY A 205 -4.17 14.88 -25.70
C GLY A 205 -3.07 13.95 -25.19
N GLN A 206 -2.85 12.76 -25.79
CA GLN A 206 -1.82 11.82 -25.33
C GLN A 206 -0.41 12.39 -25.43
N LEU A 207 -0.08 13.04 -26.54
CA LEU A 207 1.26 13.61 -26.76
C LEU A 207 1.58 14.71 -25.72
N ALA A 208 0.59 15.57 -25.44
CA ALA A 208 0.72 16.60 -24.43
C ALA A 208 0.91 16.00 -23.03
N MET A 209 0.14 14.96 -22.72
CA MET A 209 0.29 14.23 -21.45
C MET A 209 1.67 13.59 -21.34
N ALA A 210 2.12 12.87 -22.36
CA ALA A 210 3.42 12.21 -22.36
C ALA A 210 4.59 13.21 -22.21
N ALA A 211 4.49 14.37 -22.86
CA ALA A 211 5.50 15.43 -22.73
C ALA A 211 5.58 16.00 -21.30
N GLU A 212 4.43 16.26 -20.66
CA GLU A 212 4.38 16.77 -19.29
C GLU A 212 4.84 15.72 -18.27
N VAL A 213 4.49 14.46 -18.45
CA VAL A 213 4.98 13.35 -17.62
C VAL A 213 6.51 13.22 -17.76
N ALA A 214 7.04 13.25 -18.99
CA ALA A 214 8.49 13.24 -19.20
C ALA A 214 9.20 14.43 -18.54
N ARG A 215 8.60 15.62 -18.62
CA ARG A 215 9.12 16.81 -17.97
C ARG A 215 9.13 16.66 -16.45
N ALA A 216 8.03 16.17 -15.85
CA ALA A 216 7.92 15.94 -14.40
C ALA A 216 8.99 14.94 -13.93
N ALA A 217 9.17 13.81 -14.61
CA ALA A 217 10.20 12.82 -14.30
C ALA A 217 11.61 13.43 -14.38
N ALA A 218 11.88 14.24 -15.41
CA ALA A 218 13.18 14.87 -15.63
C ALA A 218 13.52 15.93 -14.57
N THR A 219 12.54 16.71 -14.12
CA THR A 219 12.71 17.82 -13.18
C THR A 219 12.51 17.43 -11.71
N GLY A 220 12.02 16.21 -11.44
CA GLY A 220 11.69 15.79 -10.09
C GLY A 220 10.39 16.41 -9.57
N ALA A 221 9.46 16.78 -10.45
CA ALA A 221 8.18 17.35 -10.06
C ALA A 221 7.12 16.29 -9.71
N HIS A 222 6.10 16.70 -8.97
CA HIS A 222 4.84 15.98 -8.84
C HIS A 222 3.89 16.48 -9.93
N LEU A 223 3.17 15.58 -10.60
CA LEU A 223 2.25 15.95 -11.66
C LEU A 223 0.83 15.40 -11.39
N LEU A 224 -0.09 16.28 -11.03
CA LEU A 224 -1.51 15.96 -10.96
C LEU A 224 -2.11 16.00 -12.37
N VAL A 225 -2.59 14.86 -12.88
CA VAL A 225 -3.19 14.73 -14.23
C VAL A 225 -4.68 14.47 -14.12
N GLU A 226 -5.48 15.45 -14.48
CA GLU A 226 -6.90 15.28 -14.68
C GLU A 226 -7.16 15.03 -16.17
N ALA A 227 -7.47 13.78 -16.51
CA ALA A 227 -7.68 13.37 -17.89
C ALA A 227 -8.86 12.41 -17.99
N PRO A 228 -9.86 12.67 -18.87
CA PRO A 228 -11.02 11.83 -19.05
C PRO A 228 -10.67 10.38 -19.42
N THR A 229 -11.64 9.47 -19.23
CA THR A 229 -11.53 8.10 -19.73
C THR A 229 -11.40 8.09 -21.26
N GLY A 230 -10.78 7.08 -21.84
CA GLY A 230 -10.66 6.95 -23.31
C GLY A 230 -9.47 7.66 -23.96
N ILE A 231 -8.84 8.63 -23.32
CA ILE A 231 -7.62 9.30 -23.81
C ILE A 231 -6.44 8.32 -23.98
N GLY A 232 -6.42 7.22 -23.21
CA GLY A 232 -5.26 6.32 -23.16
C GLY A 232 -4.20 6.79 -22.17
N LYS A 233 -4.63 7.27 -20.99
CA LYS A 233 -3.79 7.72 -19.89
C LYS A 233 -2.64 6.76 -19.54
N THR A 234 -2.96 5.46 -19.54
CA THR A 234 -2.04 4.39 -19.14
C THR A 234 -0.74 4.46 -19.92
N VAL A 235 -0.80 4.44 -21.23
CA VAL A 235 0.40 4.48 -22.08
C VAL A 235 1.07 5.85 -22.09
N ALA A 236 0.26 6.93 -22.05
CA ALA A 236 0.78 8.29 -22.05
C ALA A 236 1.58 8.63 -20.79
N ALA A 237 1.28 7.97 -19.67
CA ALA A 237 2.05 8.08 -18.43
C ALA A 237 3.17 7.05 -18.33
N LEU A 238 2.86 5.78 -18.62
CA LEU A 238 3.76 4.66 -18.42
C LEU A 238 5.01 4.74 -19.30
N HIS A 239 4.85 5.02 -20.61
CA HIS A 239 5.97 5.04 -21.55
C HIS A 239 7.06 6.06 -21.18
N PRO A 240 6.77 7.36 -20.97
CA PRO A 240 7.81 8.32 -20.61
C PRO A 240 8.44 8.07 -19.23
N LEU A 241 7.67 7.54 -18.25
CA LEU A 241 8.22 7.14 -16.96
C LEU A 241 9.16 5.93 -17.09
N LEU A 242 8.80 4.94 -17.92
CA LEU A 242 9.68 3.80 -18.21
C LEU A 242 10.97 4.25 -18.87
N VAL A 243 10.89 5.14 -19.86
CA VAL A 243 12.07 5.72 -20.51
C VAL A 243 12.99 6.44 -19.51
N ASP A 244 12.43 7.25 -18.61
CA ASP A 244 13.23 7.92 -17.57
C ASP A 244 13.82 6.89 -16.58
N ALA A 245 13.02 5.92 -16.13
CA ALA A 245 13.44 4.87 -15.20
C ALA A 245 14.66 4.10 -15.75
N LEU A 246 14.57 3.61 -16.97
CA LEU A 246 15.66 2.86 -17.62
C LEU A 246 16.88 3.75 -17.91
N SER A 247 16.66 5.00 -18.35
CA SER A 247 17.74 5.94 -18.65
C SER A 247 18.58 6.29 -17.42
N ARG A 248 17.95 6.37 -16.24
CA ARG A 248 18.60 6.79 -15.00
C ARG A 248 18.83 5.67 -14.00
N GLY A 249 18.37 4.45 -14.29
CA GLY A 249 18.44 3.31 -13.40
C GLY A 249 17.52 3.46 -12.18
N ARG A 250 16.38 4.09 -12.37
CA ARG A 250 15.35 4.30 -11.34
C ARG A 250 14.36 3.14 -11.33
N LYS A 251 13.75 2.91 -10.18
CA LYS A 251 12.61 1.98 -10.05
C LYS A 251 11.31 2.69 -10.36
N LEU A 252 10.40 2.05 -11.11
CA LEU A 252 9.06 2.56 -11.38
C LEU A 252 8.02 1.73 -10.61
N TYR A 253 7.31 2.38 -9.69
CA TYR A 253 6.13 1.80 -9.04
C TYR A 253 4.86 2.28 -9.76
N VAL A 254 4.07 1.34 -10.25
CA VAL A 254 2.75 1.55 -10.87
C VAL A 254 1.69 1.08 -9.89
N LEU A 255 0.97 2.03 -9.33
CA LEU A 255 0.08 1.83 -8.19
C LEU A 255 -1.38 2.05 -8.60
N THR A 256 -2.23 1.08 -8.32
CA THR A 256 -3.63 1.09 -8.73
C THR A 256 -4.56 0.71 -7.59
N ALA A 257 -5.82 1.12 -7.70
CA ALA A 257 -6.84 0.76 -6.72
C ALA A 257 -7.48 -0.62 -6.95
N LYS A 258 -7.32 -1.20 -8.15
CA LYS A 258 -8.04 -2.43 -8.57
C LYS A 258 -7.17 -3.34 -9.42
N THR A 259 -7.34 -4.64 -9.27
CA THR A 259 -6.59 -5.67 -10.01
C THR A 259 -6.79 -5.59 -11.53
N THR A 260 -8.01 -5.24 -12.00
CA THR A 260 -8.30 -5.07 -13.42
C THR A 260 -7.51 -3.92 -14.08
N GLN A 261 -7.18 -2.88 -13.30
CA GLN A 261 -6.32 -1.79 -13.76
C GLN A 261 -4.87 -2.26 -13.88
N GLN A 262 -4.39 -3.09 -12.93
CA GLN A 262 -3.05 -3.68 -13.00
C GLN A 262 -2.85 -4.48 -14.30
N GLU A 263 -3.85 -5.26 -14.71
CA GLU A 263 -3.81 -6.01 -15.97
C GLU A 263 -3.66 -5.10 -17.19
N MET A 264 -4.29 -3.92 -17.19
CA MET A 264 -4.17 -2.96 -18.25
C MET A 264 -2.72 -2.42 -18.36
N PHE A 265 -2.08 -2.15 -17.23
CA PHE A 265 -0.67 -1.72 -17.19
C PHE A 265 0.26 -2.83 -17.69
N VAL A 266 0.04 -4.08 -17.28
CA VAL A 266 0.84 -5.21 -17.77
C VAL A 266 0.71 -5.37 -19.28
N ARG A 267 -0.51 -5.34 -19.84
CA ARG A 267 -0.73 -5.38 -21.29
C ARG A 267 -0.08 -4.21 -22.03
N THR A 268 -0.02 -3.04 -21.39
CA THR A 268 0.67 -1.88 -21.98
C THR A 268 2.19 -2.08 -21.96
N LEU A 269 2.74 -2.66 -20.89
CA LEU A 269 4.17 -3.05 -20.83
C LEU A 269 4.52 -4.12 -21.86
N ASP A 270 3.62 -5.11 -22.06
CA ASP A 270 3.77 -6.13 -23.10
C ASP A 270 3.82 -5.52 -24.50
N ALA A 271 3.02 -4.48 -24.76
CA ALA A 271 2.97 -3.79 -26.04
C ALA A 271 4.20 -2.89 -26.30
N ILE A 272 4.95 -2.49 -25.26
CA ILE A 272 6.18 -1.74 -25.40
C ILE A 272 7.30 -2.70 -25.82
N ASP A 273 7.88 -2.48 -26.99
CA ASP A 273 8.92 -3.33 -27.57
C ASP A 273 10.29 -3.03 -26.92
N GLY A 274 10.62 -3.75 -25.85
CA GLY A 274 11.86 -3.60 -25.09
C GLY A 274 12.23 -4.92 -24.41
N GLU A 275 13.50 -5.30 -24.43
CA GLU A 275 13.98 -6.61 -23.94
C GLU A 275 14.73 -6.53 -22.60
N SER A 276 15.31 -5.38 -22.28
CA SER A 276 16.25 -5.26 -21.15
C SER A 276 15.58 -5.00 -19.79
N PHE A 277 14.33 -4.55 -19.75
CA PHE A 277 13.64 -4.29 -18.48
C PHE A 277 12.79 -5.49 -18.00
N ARG A 278 12.57 -5.53 -16.71
CA ARG A 278 11.74 -6.53 -16.03
C ARG A 278 10.62 -5.87 -15.26
N SER A 279 9.41 -6.42 -15.37
CA SER A 279 8.30 -6.00 -14.53
C SER A 279 7.73 -7.15 -13.71
N VAL A 280 7.24 -6.86 -12.53
CA VAL A 280 6.54 -7.79 -11.66
C VAL A 280 5.20 -7.22 -11.25
N ARG A 281 4.16 -8.04 -11.32
CA ARG A 281 2.84 -7.74 -10.76
C ARG A 281 2.69 -8.40 -9.39
N LEU A 282 2.33 -7.63 -8.39
CA LEU A 282 2.12 -8.11 -7.03
C LEU A 282 0.66 -8.45 -6.76
N ARG A 283 0.46 -9.50 -5.98
CA ARG A 283 -0.86 -9.96 -5.52
C ARG A 283 -0.84 -10.16 -4.01
N ALA A 284 -1.99 -9.95 -3.36
CA ALA A 284 -2.13 -10.08 -1.92
C ALA A 284 -1.68 -11.45 -1.41
N LYS A 285 -1.09 -11.45 -0.21
CA LYS A 285 -0.48 -12.64 0.42
C LYS A 285 -1.42 -13.83 0.53
N GLU A 286 -2.69 -13.57 0.88
CA GLU A 286 -3.72 -14.58 1.02
C GLU A 286 -3.97 -15.33 -0.30
N ARG A 287 -3.83 -14.64 -1.44
CA ARG A 287 -4.00 -15.21 -2.79
C ARG A 287 -2.73 -15.84 -3.35
N MET A 288 -1.59 -15.55 -2.73
CA MET A 288 -0.28 -16.11 -3.08
C MET A 288 0.16 -17.22 -2.10
N CYS A 289 -0.65 -17.53 -1.10
CA CYS A 289 -0.35 -18.61 -0.17
C CYS A 289 -0.61 -19.96 -0.82
N ALA A 290 0.40 -20.83 -0.84
CA ALA A 290 0.29 -22.18 -1.37
C ALA A 290 -0.24 -23.21 -0.34
N ASN A 291 -0.57 -22.77 0.88
CA ASN A 291 -1.28 -23.52 1.89
C ASN A 291 -2.75 -23.08 1.94
N ASP A 292 -3.61 -23.95 2.44
CA ASP A 292 -5.02 -23.63 2.70
C ASP A 292 -5.20 -22.54 3.76
N VAL A 293 -4.20 -22.37 4.62
CA VAL A 293 -4.18 -21.39 5.71
C VAL A 293 -2.88 -20.59 5.68
N VAL A 294 -2.98 -19.28 5.85
CA VAL A 294 -1.83 -18.35 5.88
C VAL A 294 -1.15 -18.42 7.25
N LEU A 295 -0.19 -19.32 7.41
CA LEU A 295 0.64 -19.41 8.61
C LEU A 295 2.12 -19.34 8.21
N CYS A 296 2.73 -18.16 8.36
CA CYS A 296 4.04 -17.87 7.82
C CYS A 296 5.15 -18.00 8.89
N HIS A 297 5.58 -19.23 9.16
CA HIS A 297 6.68 -19.52 10.08
C HIS A 297 7.48 -20.73 9.58
N GLU A 298 8.81 -20.68 9.70
CA GLU A 298 9.73 -21.76 9.23
C GLU A 298 9.36 -23.15 9.78
N ASP A 299 8.95 -23.23 11.06
CA ASP A 299 8.60 -24.51 11.68
C ASP A 299 7.22 -25.06 11.25
N HIS A 300 6.38 -24.23 10.65
CA HIS A 300 4.98 -24.56 10.41
C HIS A 300 4.57 -24.56 8.95
N CYS A 301 5.31 -23.86 8.10
CA CYS A 301 5.04 -23.77 6.68
C CYS A 301 6.18 -24.42 5.88
N ARG A 302 5.86 -25.50 5.13
CA ARG A 302 6.86 -26.19 4.28
C ARG A 302 7.51 -25.26 3.25
N PHE A 303 6.80 -24.23 2.80
CA PHE A 303 7.29 -23.24 1.85
C PHE A 303 8.14 -22.14 2.51
N ALA A 304 8.02 -21.94 3.81
CA ALA A 304 8.85 -21.03 4.59
C ALA A 304 10.09 -21.74 5.15
N LYS A 305 10.01 -23.06 5.37
CA LYS A 305 11.07 -23.87 5.92
C LYS A 305 12.29 -23.87 5.01
N ASP A 306 13.44 -23.49 5.58
CA ASP A 306 14.71 -23.42 4.86
C ASP A 306 14.65 -22.53 3.58
N TYR A 307 13.77 -21.53 3.58
CA TYR A 307 13.48 -20.69 2.41
C TYR A 307 14.76 -20.14 1.77
N ALA A 308 15.63 -19.51 2.57
CA ALA A 308 16.85 -18.89 2.05
C ALA A 308 17.78 -19.91 1.36
N ALA A 309 17.94 -21.11 1.94
CA ALA A 309 18.76 -22.18 1.37
C ALA A 309 18.16 -22.75 0.08
N LYS A 310 16.84 -22.93 0.05
CA LYS A 310 16.12 -23.38 -1.15
C LYS A 310 16.21 -22.35 -2.27
N MET A 311 16.06 -21.08 -1.96
CA MET A 311 16.20 -19.97 -2.93
C MET A 311 17.61 -19.93 -3.53
N GLU A 312 18.64 -20.03 -2.68
CA GLU A 312 20.03 -20.05 -3.10
C GLU A 312 20.34 -21.26 -4.00
N SER A 313 19.86 -22.46 -3.61
CA SER A 313 20.12 -23.70 -4.37
C SER A 313 19.32 -23.79 -5.67
N SER A 314 18.11 -23.23 -5.74
CA SER A 314 17.26 -23.31 -6.92
C SER A 314 17.61 -22.29 -7.99
N GLY A 315 18.22 -21.15 -7.63
CA GLY A 315 18.43 -20.01 -8.54
C GLY A 315 17.12 -19.49 -9.16
N LEU A 316 16.01 -19.64 -8.44
CA LEU A 316 14.67 -19.38 -8.99
C LEU A 316 14.49 -17.93 -9.45
N VAL A 317 14.95 -16.96 -8.65
CA VAL A 317 14.79 -15.53 -8.98
C VAL A 317 15.56 -15.18 -10.24
N GLU A 318 16.81 -15.61 -10.34
CA GLU A 318 17.65 -15.40 -11.53
C GLU A 318 17.00 -16.03 -12.76
N ARG A 319 16.60 -17.29 -12.65
CA ARG A 319 15.95 -18.03 -13.75
C ARG A 319 14.65 -17.35 -14.23
N LEU A 320 13.82 -16.84 -13.30
CA LEU A 320 12.60 -16.10 -13.65
C LEU A 320 12.91 -14.76 -14.35
N LEU A 321 13.89 -13.99 -13.84
CA LEU A 321 14.30 -12.72 -14.42
C LEU A 321 14.95 -12.89 -15.79
N ASP A 322 15.67 -14.00 -16.02
CA ASP A 322 16.32 -14.27 -17.29
C ASP A 322 15.34 -14.76 -18.36
N THR A 323 14.33 -15.52 -17.97
CA THR A 323 13.44 -16.19 -18.92
C THR A 323 12.14 -15.41 -19.18
N ARG A 324 11.75 -14.47 -18.31
CA ARG A 324 10.49 -13.75 -18.39
C ARG A 324 10.70 -12.25 -18.25
N ARG A 325 10.12 -11.49 -19.18
CA ARG A 325 10.12 -10.02 -19.14
C ARG A 325 9.08 -9.49 -18.15
N HIS A 326 7.90 -10.10 -18.14
CA HIS A 326 6.81 -9.75 -17.25
C HIS A 326 6.49 -10.94 -16.34
N LEU A 327 6.55 -10.70 -15.03
CA LEU A 327 6.36 -11.70 -13.99
C LEU A 327 4.94 -11.58 -13.45
N ASP A 328 4.05 -12.45 -13.96
CA ASP A 328 2.69 -12.52 -13.48
C ASP A 328 2.59 -13.33 -12.18
N PRO A 329 1.69 -13.00 -11.25
CA PRO A 329 1.52 -13.73 -10.00
C PRO A 329 1.25 -15.22 -10.16
N ASP A 330 0.53 -15.63 -11.22
CA ASP A 330 0.22 -17.05 -11.45
C ASP A 330 1.48 -17.82 -11.88
N ASP A 331 2.31 -17.23 -12.71
CA ASP A 331 3.60 -17.82 -13.09
C ASP A 331 4.55 -17.96 -11.90
N VAL A 332 4.67 -16.89 -11.10
CA VAL A 332 5.49 -16.89 -9.88
C VAL A 332 4.97 -17.92 -8.88
N PHE A 333 3.66 -18.04 -8.74
CA PHE A 333 3.03 -19.03 -7.86
C PHE A 333 3.39 -20.47 -8.23
N GLU A 334 3.25 -20.81 -9.51
CA GLU A 334 3.50 -22.19 -9.97
C GLU A 334 4.99 -22.55 -9.88
N GLU A 335 5.90 -21.64 -10.28
CA GLU A 335 7.34 -21.91 -10.22
C GLU A 335 7.84 -22.01 -8.76
N ALA A 336 7.40 -21.09 -7.89
CA ALA A 336 7.77 -21.13 -6.48
C ALA A 336 7.21 -22.36 -5.76
N ARG A 337 6.00 -22.80 -6.12
CA ARG A 337 5.40 -24.02 -5.57
C ARG A 337 6.18 -25.27 -5.96
N ARG A 338 6.72 -25.35 -7.18
CA ARG A 338 7.56 -26.47 -7.64
C ARG A 338 8.86 -26.58 -6.86
N GLU A 339 9.48 -25.44 -6.54
CA GLU A 339 10.70 -25.36 -5.74
C GLU A 339 10.44 -25.43 -4.22
N GLU A 340 9.18 -25.62 -3.82
CA GLU A 340 8.74 -25.62 -2.41
C GLU A 340 9.18 -24.37 -1.62
N VAL A 341 9.14 -23.21 -2.24
CA VAL A 341 9.38 -21.89 -1.63
C VAL A 341 8.11 -21.06 -1.61
N CYS A 342 8.02 -20.07 -0.71
CA CYS A 342 6.84 -19.23 -0.55
C CYS A 342 6.62 -18.34 -1.78
N PRO A 343 5.53 -18.50 -2.55
CA PRO A 343 5.29 -17.70 -3.76
C PRO A 343 5.18 -16.20 -3.48
N PHE A 344 4.62 -15.83 -2.32
CA PHE A 344 4.51 -14.42 -1.94
C PHE A 344 5.89 -13.79 -1.69
N GLU A 345 6.77 -14.46 -0.92
CA GLU A 345 8.11 -13.93 -0.66
C GLU A 345 8.96 -13.91 -1.93
N VAL A 346 8.84 -14.90 -2.82
CA VAL A 346 9.47 -14.86 -4.14
C VAL A 346 9.01 -13.64 -4.94
N SER A 347 7.71 -13.29 -4.90
CA SER A 347 7.21 -12.10 -5.57
C SER A 347 7.80 -10.79 -5.00
N LEU A 348 8.08 -10.75 -3.70
CA LEU A 348 8.73 -9.61 -3.06
C LEU A 348 10.23 -9.51 -3.43
N GLU A 349 10.94 -10.65 -3.49
CA GLU A 349 12.34 -10.69 -3.96
C GLU A 349 12.45 -10.22 -5.43
N LEU A 350 11.51 -10.66 -6.28
CA LEU A 350 11.41 -10.21 -7.65
C LEU A 350 11.13 -8.70 -7.73
N ALA A 351 10.24 -8.18 -6.86
CA ALA A 351 9.95 -6.75 -6.80
C ALA A 351 11.17 -5.90 -6.41
N GLU A 352 12.07 -6.44 -5.59
CA GLU A 352 13.32 -5.74 -5.26
C GLU A 352 14.25 -5.61 -6.46
N ARG A 353 14.22 -6.56 -7.39
CA ARG A 353 15.13 -6.64 -8.56
C ARG A 353 14.52 -6.12 -9.87
N ALA A 354 13.19 -6.12 -9.99
CA ALA A 354 12.49 -5.63 -11.18
C ALA A 354 12.61 -4.12 -11.34
N ASP A 355 12.58 -3.65 -12.59
CA ASP A 355 12.58 -2.22 -12.92
C ASP A 355 11.22 -1.59 -12.69
N VAL A 356 10.15 -2.35 -12.96
CA VAL A 356 8.76 -1.93 -12.81
C VAL A 356 8.03 -2.84 -11.84
N VAL A 357 7.39 -2.26 -10.84
CA VAL A 357 6.54 -2.98 -9.89
C VAL A 357 5.10 -2.49 -10.05
N VAL A 358 4.20 -3.38 -10.45
CA VAL A 358 2.76 -3.10 -10.58
C VAL A 358 2.04 -3.69 -9.39
N GLY A 359 1.29 -2.89 -8.64
CA GLY A 359 0.62 -3.36 -7.43
C GLY A 359 -0.49 -2.44 -6.92
N ASP A 360 -1.08 -2.85 -5.79
CA ASP A 360 -2.02 -2.00 -5.03
C ASP A 360 -1.26 -0.89 -4.28
N TYR A 361 -1.93 0.20 -3.96
CA TYR A 361 -1.40 1.30 -3.16
C TYR A 361 -0.74 0.84 -1.85
N ASN A 362 -1.24 -0.26 -1.27
CA ASN A 362 -0.74 -0.82 -0.01
C ASN A 362 0.77 -1.08 -0.05
N TYR A 363 1.31 -1.50 -1.20
CA TYR A 363 2.73 -1.84 -1.33
C TYR A 363 3.69 -0.65 -1.20
N VAL A 364 3.15 0.58 -1.23
CA VAL A 364 3.94 1.80 -1.06
C VAL A 364 3.47 2.64 0.13
N PHE A 365 2.15 2.73 0.37
CA PHE A 365 1.59 3.70 1.32
C PHE A 365 1.10 3.10 2.65
N ASP A 366 0.84 1.79 2.73
CA ASP A 366 0.43 1.18 4.00
C ASP A 366 1.65 0.95 4.90
N PRO A 367 1.70 1.50 6.13
CA PRO A 367 2.87 1.40 7.00
C PRO A 367 3.21 -0.04 7.40
N VAL A 368 2.25 -0.97 7.32
CA VAL A 368 2.42 -2.38 7.70
C VAL A 368 2.85 -3.24 6.51
N VAL A 369 2.28 -2.99 5.32
CA VAL A 369 2.40 -3.86 4.14
C VAL A 369 3.44 -3.38 3.13
N SER A 370 3.83 -2.09 3.17
CA SER A 370 4.72 -1.50 2.17
C SER A 370 6.04 -2.25 2.00
N LEU A 371 6.54 -2.25 0.77
CA LEU A 371 7.83 -2.82 0.40
C LEU A 371 8.99 -2.13 1.15
N SER A 372 10.09 -2.85 1.36
CA SER A 372 11.27 -2.30 2.03
C SER A 372 11.82 -1.06 1.33
N GLY A 373 11.91 -1.08 0.01
CA GLY A 373 12.36 0.07 -0.78
C GLY A 373 11.40 1.27 -0.71
N ALA A 374 10.12 1.05 -0.46
CA ALA A 374 9.15 2.12 -0.27
C ALA A 374 9.17 2.73 1.16
N ARG A 375 9.82 2.06 2.11
CA ARG A 375 10.02 2.58 3.48
C ARG A 375 11.34 3.34 3.65
N ASP A 376 12.27 3.13 2.75
CA ASP A 376 13.57 3.80 2.75
C ASP A 376 13.51 5.10 1.93
N PRO A 377 13.62 6.28 2.56
CA PRO A 377 13.62 7.55 1.83
C PRO A 377 14.74 7.66 0.78
N ALA A 378 15.88 7.00 1.00
CA ALA A 378 16.97 7.00 0.04
C ALA A 378 16.62 6.20 -1.23
N ALA A 379 15.99 5.02 -1.06
CA ALA A 379 15.50 4.21 -2.17
C ALA A 379 14.33 4.90 -2.91
N LEU A 380 13.44 5.57 -2.20
CA LEU A 380 12.37 6.38 -2.81
C LEU A 380 12.93 7.55 -3.63
N GLY A 381 14.04 8.16 -3.19
CA GLY A 381 14.74 9.21 -3.95
C GLY A 381 15.23 8.75 -5.33
N GLU A 382 15.35 7.44 -5.53
CA GLU A 382 15.69 6.80 -6.80
C GLU A 382 14.49 6.05 -7.40
N ALA A 383 13.27 6.44 -7.05
CA ALA A 383 12.05 5.81 -7.56
C ALA A 383 11.09 6.83 -8.17
N LEU A 384 10.36 6.37 -9.19
CA LEU A 384 9.23 7.07 -9.80
C LEU A 384 7.94 6.42 -9.32
N LEU A 385 6.93 7.21 -8.97
CA LEU A 385 5.60 6.71 -8.59
C LEU A 385 4.57 7.12 -9.63
N LEU A 386 3.86 6.16 -10.19
CA LEU A 386 2.68 6.37 -11.03
C LEU A 386 1.45 5.88 -10.25
N VAL A 387 0.59 6.79 -9.87
CA VAL A 387 -0.64 6.51 -9.12
C VAL A 387 -1.84 6.68 -10.03
N ASP A 388 -2.44 5.57 -10.43
CA ASP A 388 -3.67 5.58 -11.23
C ASP A 388 -4.91 5.64 -10.33
N GLU A 389 -5.96 6.32 -10.79
CA GLU A 389 -7.18 6.64 -10.03
C GLU A 389 -6.85 7.28 -8.66
N ALA A 390 -5.91 8.21 -8.68
CA ALA A 390 -5.33 8.85 -7.49
C ALA A 390 -6.35 9.52 -6.57
N HIS A 391 -7.58 9.81 -7.06
CA HIS A 391 -8.68 10.27 -6.24
C HIS A 391 -9.03 9.31 -5.09
N ASN A 392 -8.73 8.00 -5.23
CA ASN A 392 -8.94 7.01 -4.17
C ASN A 392 -7.85 7.03 -3.09
N LEU A 393 -6.67 7.59 -3.38
CA LEU A 393 -5.53 7.48 -2.47
C LEU A 393 -5.75 8.25 -1.16
N VAL A 394 -6.52 9.35 -1.19
CA VAL A 394 -6.86 10.12 0.02
C VAL A 394 -7.67 9.27 1.00
N ASP A 395 -8.73 8.61 0.52
CA ASP A 395 -9.58 7.78 1.39
C ASP A 395 -8.86 6.49 1.81
N ARG A 396 -8.04 5.90 0.93
CA ARG A 396 -7.17 4.78 1.28
C ARG A 396 -6.15 5.17 2.36
N GLY A 397 -5.51 6.33 2.22
CA GLY A 397 -4.58 6.86 3.22
C GLY A 397 -5.25 7.06 4.58
N ARG A 398 -6.47 7.65 4.60
CA ARG A 398 -7.25 7.70 5.85
C ARG A 398 -7.46 6.33 6.46
N GLY A 399 -7.83 5.32 5.64
CA GLY A 399 -8.06 3.95 6.08
C GLY A 399 -6.79 3.29 6.65
N TYR A 400 -5.62 3.55 6.08
CA TYR A 400 -4.36 3.01 6.60
C TYR A 400 -4.05 3.51 8.01
N TYR A 401 -4.42 4.74 8.31
CA TYR A 401 -4.15 5.44 9.57
C TYR A 401 -5.39 5.62 10.46
N SER A 402 -6.48 4.86 10.21
CA SER A 402 -7.68 4.86 11.05
C SER A 402 -8.00 3.44 11.56
N PRO A 403 -7.13 2.82 12.37
CA PRO A 403 -7.44 1.54 12.99
C PRO A 403 -8.49 1.68 14.07
N GLU A 404 -9.27 0.60 14.26
CA GLU A 404 -10.26 0.53 15.35
C GLU A 404 -10.10 -0.74 16.19
N LEU A 405 -10.52 -0.65 17.45
CA LEU A 405 -10.72 -1.77 18.35
C LEU A 405 -12.23 -1.94 18.56
N SER A 406 -12.79 -3.05 18.08
CA SER A 406 -14.20 -3.36 18.14
C SER A 406 -14.48 -4.39 19.24
N ASP A 407 -15.40 -4.10 20.19
CA ASP A 407 -15.79 -5.05 21.22
C ASP A 407 -16.39 -6.33 20.63
N ALA A 408 -17.14 -6.21 19.54
CA ALA A 408 -17.74 -7.36 18.85
C ALA A 408 -16.66 -8.29 18.25
N GLU A 409 -15.64 -7.73 17.58
CA GLU A 409 -14.52 -8.50 17.02
C GLU A 409 -13.67 -9.12 18.11
N LEU A 410 -13.35 -8.36 19.16
CA LEU A 410 -12.59 -8.84 20.30
C LEU A 410 -13.35 -9.94 21.06
N SER A 411 -14.68 -9.85 21.17
CA SER A 411 -15.51 -10.93 21.73
C SER A 411 -15.43 -12.20 20.90
N GLY A 412 -15.45 -12.07 19.57
CA GLY A 412 -15.25 -13.21 18.66
C GLY A 412 -13.86 -13.85 18.81
N LEU A 413 -12.82 -13.04 19.03
CA LEU A 413 -11.47 -13.54 19.34
C LEU A 413 -11.43 -14.27 20.68
N GLU A 414 -12.08 -13.73 21.71
CA GLU A 414 -12.16 -14.37 23.03
C GLU A 414 -12.85 -15.75 22.95
N GLU A 415 -13.97 -15.87 22.20
CA GLU A 415 -14.67 -17.13 21.97
C GLU A 415 -13.78 -18.15 21.24
N ARG A 416 -13.07 -17.72 20.20
CA ARG A 416 -12.13 -18.56 19.47
C ARG A 416 -11.00 -19.03 20.38
N ILE A 417 -10.38 -18.17 21.19
CA ILE A 417 -9.35 -18.51 22.17
C ILE A 417 -9.89 -19.49 23.22
N GLY A 418 -11.12 -19.26 23.71
CA GLY A 418 -11.75 -20.14 24.72
C GLY A 418 -12.03 -21.55 24.23
N SER A 419 -12.03 -21.79 22.93
CA SER A 419 -12.15 -23.15 22.34
C SER A 419 -10.84 -23.96 22.40
N PHE A 420 -9.71 -23.35 22.82
CA PHE A 420 -8.42 -24.03 22.95
C PHE A 420 -8.17 -24.55 24.35
N LEU A 421 -7.70 -25.78 24.43
CA LEU A 421 -7.39 -26.48 25.70
C LEU A 421 -5.95 -26.20 26.21
N ALA A 422 -5.19 -25.34 25.57
CA ALA A 422 -3.79 -25.11 25.88
C ALA A 422 -3.61 -24.10 27.04
N ARG A 423 -2.50 -24.19 27.76
CA ARG A 423 -2.14 -23.32 28.89
C ARG A 423 -2.05 -21.84 28.48
N ALA A 424 -1.58 -21.58 27.25
CA ALA A 424 -1.52 -20.24 26.65
C ALA A 424 -2.91 -19.61 26.40
N ALA A 425 -3.99 -20.38 26.30
CA ALA A 425 -5.33 -19.88 26.08
C ALA A 425 -5.84 -19.01 27.23
N TRP A 426 -5.45 -19.28 28.47
CA TRP A 426 -5.87 -18.47 29.62
C TRP A 426 -5.22 -17.08 29.62
N ASP A 427 -3.92 -17.00 29.33
CA ASP A 427 -3.18 -15.72 29.24
C ASP A 427 -3.70 -14.90 28.04
N ALA A 428 -3.96 -15.57 26.91
CA ALA A 428 -4.51 -14.94 25.71
C ALA A 428 -5.93 -14.39 25.95
N ALA A 429 -6.80 -15.14 26.61
CA ALA A 429 -8.16 -14.68 26.96
C ALA A 429 -8.10 -13.49 27.92
N GLU A 430 -7.19 -13.47 28.90
CA GLU A 430 -7.01 -12.31 29.78
C GLU A 430 -6.50 -11.09 29.00
N ALA A 431 -5.59 -11.28 28.05
CA ALA A 431 -5.11 -10.21 27.20
C ALA A 431 -6.24 -9.60 26.35
N VAL A 432 -7.10 -10.44 25.74
CA VAL A 432 -8.31 -9.93 25.02
C VAL A 432 -9.20 -9.13 25.97
N ARG A 433 -9.49 -9.66 27.16
CA ARG A 433 -10.31 -8.95 28.15
C ARG A 433 -9.71 -7.60 28.57
N ARG A 434 -8.38 -7.49 28.64
CA ARG A 434 -7.71 -6.21 28.92
C ARG A 434 -7.87 -5.22 27.78
N VAL A 435 -7.76 -5.65 26.51
CA VAL A 435 -8.03 -4.80 25.35
C VAL A 435 -9.50 -4.42 25.29
N ARG A 436 -10.43 -5.34 25.56
CA ARG A 436 -11.88 -5.05 25.65
C ARG A 436 -12.20 -4.03 26.75
N ARG A 437 -11.52 -4.11 27.90
CA ARG A 437 -11.67 -3.10 28.98
C ARG A 437 -11.26 -1.70 28.49
N LEU A 438 -10.23 -1.57 27.63
CA LEU A 438 -9.88 -0.28 27.04
C LEU A 438 -11.03 0.30 26.22
N VAL A 439 -11.70 -0.53 25.40
CA VAL A 439 -12.87 -0.13 24.62
C VAL A 439 -14.07 0.21 25.52
N ALA A 440 -14.32 -0.61 26.54
CA ALA A 440 -15.43 -0.42 27.48
C ALA A 440 -15.26 0.87 28.31
N ASP A 441 -14.05 1.14 28.83
CA ASP A 441 -13.73 2.34 29.59
C ASP A 441 -13.93 3.60 28.73
N ALA A 442 -13.51 3.57 27.46
CA ALA A 442 -13.75 4.66 26.52
C ALA A 442 -15.25 4.86 26.23
N ALA A 443 -16.01 3.77 26.05
CA ALA A 443 -17.46 3.83 25.83
C ALA A 443 -18.24 4.30 27.07
N ALA A 444 -17.71 4.08 28.27
CA ALA A 444 -18.30 4.56 29.51
C ALA A 444 -18.26 6.10 29.67
N LEU A 445 -17.37 6.78 28.92
CA LEU A 445 -17.30 8.25 28.87
C LEU A 445 -18.41 8.86 28.01
N LEU A 446 -19.09 8.06 27.16
CA LEU A 446 -20.15 8.54 26.28
C LEU A 446 -21.42 8.84 27.06
N PRO A 447 -22.27 9.80 26.61
CA PRO A 447 -23.59 10.06 27.17
C PRO A 447 -24.41 8.78 27.31
N ALA A 448 -25.11 8.61 28.45
CA ALA A 448 -25.88 7.41 28.74
C ALA A 448 -27.16 7.28 27.87
N GLU A 449 -27.62 8.37 27.27
CA GLU A 449 -28.88 8.44 26.54
C GLU A 449 -28.71 8.04 25.07
N GLY A 450 -29.60 7.16 24.58
CA GLY A 450 -29.69 6.73 23.19
C GLY A 450 -28.91 5.46 22.84
N PRO A 451 -29.36 4.73 21.77
CA PRO A 451 -28.73 3.50 21.31
C PRO A 451 -27.41 3.76 20.55
N GLU A 452 -27.21 4.98 20.09
CA GLU A 452 -26.02 5.41 19.33
C GLU A 452 -25.43 6.67 19.95
N ALA A 453 -24.14 6.66 20.22
CA ALA A 453 -23.39 7.81 20.71
C ALA A 453 -21.95 7.76 20.20
N ALA A 454 -21.39 8.92 19.90
CA ALA A 454 -19.98 9.05 19.55
C ALA A 454 -19.44 10.37 20.14
N ASP A 455 -18.23 10.32 20.71
CA ASP A 455 -17.56 11.51 21.23
C ASP A 455 -16.05 11.30 21.28
N LEU A 456 -15.33 12.40 21.46
CA LEU A 456 -13.88 12.39 21.67
C LEU A 456 -13.57 11.87 23.08
N VAL A 457 -12.58 11.01 23.15
CA VAL A 457 -12.12 10.46 24.43
C VAL A 457 -10.60 10.59 24.58
N PRO A 458 -10.10 10.76 25.80
CA PRO A 458 -8.67 10.74 26.05
C PRO A 458 -8.11 9.33 25.85
N LEU A 459 -6.89 9.23 25.39
CA LEU A 459 -6.16 7.98 25.24
C LEU A 459 -4.97 7.99 26.19
N ASP A 460 -4.86 6.97 27.03
CA ASP A 460 -3.72 6.78 27.92
C ASP A 460 -2.60 6.04 27.19
N ALA A 461 -1.60 6.79 26.76
CA ALA A 461 -0.46 6.27 26.01
C ALA A 461 0.35 5.23 26.82
N ARG A 462 0.49 5.41 28.15
CA ARG A 462 1.20 4.45 29.01
C ARG A 462 0.47 3.12 29.07
N ARG A 463 -0.84 3.16 29.23
CA ARG A 463 -1.65 1.95 29.24
C ARG A 463 -1.57 1.20 27.91
N LEU A 464 -1.45 1.91 26.79
CA LEU A 464 -1.24 1.28 25.48
C LEU A 464 0.14 0.64 25.38
N ASP A 465 1.19 1.31 25.85
CA ASP A 465 2.56 0.77 25.86
C ASP A 465 2.65 -0.49 26.75
N ASP A 466 2.03 -0.47 27.94
CA ASP A 466 1.97 -1.63 28.84
C ASP A 466 1.25 -2.82 28.20
N LEU A 467 0.10 -2.56 27.53
CA LEU A 467 -0.65 -3.59 26.82
C LEU A 467 0.14 -4.15 25.64
N ARG A 468 0.86 -3.29 24.90
CA ARG A 468 1.74 -3.72 23.80
C ARG A 468 2.81 -4.66 24.32
N HIS A 469 3.51 -4.30 25.39
CA HIS A 469 4.53 -5.12 26.01
C HIS A 469 4.00 -6.49 26.47
N ASP A 470 2.83 -6.50 27.12
CA ASP A 470 2.21 -7.75 27.58
C ASP A 470 1.80 -8.66 26.41
N LEU A 471 1.27 -8.08 25.33
CA LEU A 471 0.92 -8.82 24.12
C LEU A 471 2.14 -9.38 23.39
N GLU A 472 3.26 -8.67 23.41
CA GLU A 472 4.54 -9.16 22.86
C GLU A 472 5.08 -10.32 23.69
N ALA A 473 5.06 -10.21 25.00
CA ALA A 473 5.44 -11.30 25.90
C ALA A 473 4.52 -12.54 25.71
N LEU A 474 3.21 -12.31 25.51
CA LEU A 474 2.26 -13.38 25.20
C LEU A 474 2.60 -14.04 23.87
N LEU A 475 2.85 -13.25 22.81
CA LEU A 475 3.20 -13.75 21.49
C LEU A 475 4.45 -14.63 21.51
N VAL A 476 5.51 -14.19 22.21
CA VAL A 476 6.76 -14.97 22.35
C VAL A 476 6.47 -16.33 22.99
N ARG A 477 5.69 -16.38 24.09
CA ARG A 477 5.31 -17.62 24.74
C ARG A 477 4.45 -18.50 23.83
N HIS A 478 3.46 -17.92 23.16
CA HIS A 478 2.58 -18.65 22.24
C HIS A 478 3.38 -19.30 21.09
N LEU A 479 4.30 -18.56 20.47
CA LEU A 479 5.17 -19.09 19.42
C LEU A 479 6.09 -20.20 19.93
N ALA A 480 6.58 -20.10 21.17
CA ALA A 480 7.36 -21.15 21.80
C ALA A 480 6.53 -22.43 22.04
N ASP A 481 5.29 -22.30 22.49
CA ASP A 481 4.37 -23.42 22.69
C ASP A 481 4.01 -24.11 21.33
N LEU A 482 3.80 -23.34 20.27
CA LEU A 482 3.60 -23.88 18.91
C LEU A 482 4.83 -24.66 18.40
N ARG A 483 6.04 -24.21 18.73
CA ARG A 483 7.29 -24.93 18.41
C ARG A 483 7.42 -26.25 19.20
N ALA A 484 6.96 -26.25 20.44
CA ALA A 484 6.97 -27.46 21.29
C ALA A 484 5.94 -28.54 20.89
N GLY A 485 5.14 -28.32 19.87
CA GLY A 485 4.18 -29.27 19.29
C GLY A 485 2.74 -29.08 19.76
N ALA A 486 2.35 -27.89 20.21
CA ALA A 486 0.95 -27.55 20.43
C ALA A 486 0.15 -27.61 19.12
N ASP A 487 -1.15 -27.94 19.20
CA ASP A 487 -2.01 -28.07 18.05
C ASP A 487 -2.05 -26.76 17.26
N ARG A 488 -1.87 -26.86 15.96
CA ARG A 488 -1.94 -25.75 15.01
C ARG A 488 -3.37 -25.34 14.78
N ILE A 489 -3.60 -24.03 14.77
CA ILE A 489 -4.91 -23.45 14.60
C ILE A 489 -4.92 -22.68 13.30
N PRO A 490 -5.81 -23.02 12.34
CA PRO A 490 -6.15 -22.13 11.25
C PRO A 490 -6.67 -20.79 11.84
N ASP A 491 -6.26 -19.67 11.26
CA ASP A 491 -6.65 -18.33 11.74
C ASP A 491 -6.38 -18.13 13.23
N ASP A 492 -5.09 -18.13 13.61
CA ASP A 492 -4.64 -18.04 14.99
C ASP A 492 -5.13 -16.76 15.68
N PRO A 493 -6.05 -16.87 16.67
CA PRO A 493 -6.64 -15.70 17.30
C PRO A 493 -5.66 -14.90 18.18
N VAL A 494 -4.54 -15.48 18.60
CA VAL A 494 -3.48 -14.76 19.34
C VAL A 494 -2.71 -13.85 18.39
N LEU A 495 -2.41 -14.31 17.19
CA LEU A 495 -1.81 -13.49 16.15
C LEU A 495 -2.77 -12.38 15.70
N ASP A 496 -4.05 -12.69 15.49
CA ASP A 496 -5.06 -11.71 15.12
C ASP A 496 -5.17 -10.60 16.18
N LEU A 497 -5.21 -10.97 17.45
CA LEU A 497 -5.21 -10.01 18.56
C LEU A 497 -3.97 -9.12 18.55
N TYR A 498 -2.80 -9.74 18.42
CA TYR A 498 -1.53 -9.02 18.41
C TYR A 498 -1.46 -8.01 17.25
N PHE A 499 -1.74 -8.42 16.03
CA PHE A 499 -1.64 -7.54 14.86
C PHE A 499 -2.71 -6.43 14.87
N THR A 500 -3.93 -6.73 15.32
CA THR A 500 -4.99 -5.73 15.46
C THR A 500 -4.58 -4.65 16.47
N PHE A 501 -4.10 -5.06 17.65
CA PHE A 501 -3.68 -4.12 18.67
C PHE A 501 -2.38 -3.38 18.28
N ALA A 502 -1.40 -4.08 17.69
CA ALA A 502 -0.16 -3.49 17.23
C ALA A 502 -0.40 -2.33 16.27
N ARG A 503 -1.26 -2.54 15.25
CA ARG A 503 -1.64 -1.47 14.32
C ARG A 503 -2.29 -0.28 15.01
N PHE A 504 -3.19 -0.55 15.95
CA PHE A 504 -3.84 0.50 16.74
C PHE A 504 -2.81 1.28 17.57
N HIS A 505 -1.93 0.58 18.27
CA HIS A 505 -0.85 1.17 19.07
C HIS A 505 0.09 2.04 18.21
N ASP A 506 0.58 1.53 17.09
CA ASP A 506 1.54 2.22 16.24
C ASP A 506 0.96 3.53 15.67
N VAL A 507 -0.30 3.52 15.23
CA VAL A 507 -0.98 4.75 14.80
C VAL A 507 -1.26 5.68 15.99
N ALA A 508 -1.60 5.16 17.16
CA ALA A 508 -1.78 5.96 18.37
C ALA A 508 -0.50 6.71 18.76
N ARG A 509 0.67 6.05 18.60
CA ARG A 509 1.98 6.67 18.85
C ARG A 509 2.34 7.74 17.79
N MET A 510 1.86 7.60 16.56
CA MET A 510 1.97 8.67 15.53
C MET A 510 1.08 9.87 15.88
N ALA A 511 -0.15 9.60 16.35
CA ALA A 511 -1.10 10.64 16.76
C ALA A 511 -0.68 11.37 18.05
N GLN A 512 -0.01 10.65 18.96
CA GLN A 512 0.47 11.17 20.25
C GLN A 512 1.95 10.80 20.43
N PRO A 513 2.89 11.59 19.87
CA PRO A 513 4.31 11.30 19.97
C PRO A 513 4.81 11.30 21.44
N PRO A 514 5.82 10.47 21.78
CA PRO A 514 6.42 10.45 23.11
C PRO A 514 7.16 11.76 23.40
N GLY A 515 7.25 12.11 24.67
CA GLY A 515 8.06 13.27 25.11
C GLY A 515 7.27 14.56 25.35
N GLY A 516 5.93 14.49 25.36
CA GLY A 516 5.08 15.64 25.67
C GLY A 516 4.86 16.59 24.52
N GLU A 517 5.15 16.18 23.30
CA GLU A 517 4.73 16.89 22.09
C GLU A 517 3.20 16.95 22.03
N ARG A 518 2.68 18.02 21.44
CA ARG A 518 1.23 18.18 21.28
C ARG A 518 0.69 17.06 20.37
N PRO A 519 -0.52 16.51 20.70
CA PRO A 519 -1.20 15.58 19.81
C PRO A 519 -1.33 16.16 18.39
N ASP A 520 -1.16 15.30 17.38
CA ASP A 520 -1.32 15.72 16.00
C ASP A 520 -2.82 16.03 15.73
N PRO A 521 -3.16 17.28 15.35
CA PRO A 521 -4.56 17.67 15.14
C PRO A 521 -5.22 16.94 13.96
N ALA A 522 -4.45 16.27 13.10
CA ALA A 522 -4.97 15.43 12.02
C ALA A 522 -5.67 14.16 12.53
N PHE A 523 -5.46 13.79 13.80
CA PHE A 523 -6.05 12.61 14.42
C PHE A 523 -7.03 12.98 15.54
N ASP A 524 -8.07 12.18 15.68
CA ASP A 524 -8.94 12.17 16.84
C ASP A 524 -9.03 10.75 17.40
N VAL A 525 -9.24 10.63 18.72
CA VAL A 525 -9.60 9.38 19.37
C VAL A 525 -11.08 9.43 19.64
N VAL A 526 -11.84 8.53 19.05
CA VAL A 526 -13.30 8.53 19.06
C VAL A 526 -13.82 7.24 19.70
N ALA A 527 -14.58 7.35 20.78
CA ALA A 527 -15.40 6.25 21.25
C ALA A 527 -16.75 6.28 20.53
N ILE A 528 -17.22 5.11 20.10
CA ILE A 528 -18.50 4.95 19.39
C ILE A 528 -19.27 3.83 20.09
N ARG A 529 -20.52 4.10 20.44
CA ARG A 529 -21.50 3.08 20.87
C ARG A 529 -22.57 2.95 19.81
N ALA A 530 -22.81 1.72 19.35
CA ALA A 530 -23.82 1.39 18.36
C ALA A 530 -24.53 0.10 18.74
N PRO A 531 -25.67 -0.25 18.14
CA PRO A 531 -26.35 -1.52 18.38
C PRO A 531 -25.49 -2.76 18.13
N SER A 532 -24.47 -2.63 17.26
CA SER A 532 -23.49 -3.68 16.94
C SER A 532 -22.36 -3.84 17.97
N GLY A 533 -22.33 -3.02 19.03
CA GLY A 533 -21.27 -2.99 20.04
C GLY A 533 -20.49 -1.67 20.08
N SER A 534 -19.62 -1.55 21.07
CA SER A 534 -18.76 -0.38 21.23
C SER A 534 -17.47 -0.50 20.42
N ARG A 535 -16.93 0.63 19.97
CA ARG A 535 -15.67 0.72 19.22
C ARG A 535 -14.83 1.89 19.72
N LEU A 536 -13.53 1.71 19.70
CA LEU A 536 -12.56 2.77 19.91
C LEU A 536 -11.81 2.97 18.59
N LEU A 537 -11.97 4.13 17.97
CA LEU A 537 -11.46 4.47 16.66
C LEU A 537 -10.36 5.55 16.78
N LEU A 538 -9.23 5.34 16.14
CA LEU A 538 -8.29 6.39 15.81
C LEU A 538 -8.71 6.97 14.45
N LEU A 539 -9.30 8.14 14.44
CA LEU A 539 -9.79 8.79 13.22
C LEU A 539 -8.70 9.65 12.61
N CYS A 540 -8.09 9.21 11.52
CA CYS A 540 -7.25 10.04 10.67
C CYS A 540 -8.13 10.94 9.80
N LYS A 541 -8.22 12.23 10.12
CA LYS A 541 -8.97 13.22 9.35
C LYS A 541 -8.23 13.66 8.10
N ASP A 542 -6.91 13.67 8.18
CA ASP A 542 -6.02 14.18 7.13
C ASP A 542 -4.78 13.30 6.99
N PRO A 543 -4.67 12.52 5.90
CA PRO A 543 -3.53 11.66 5.63
C PRO A 543 -2.35 12.37 4.97
N SER A 544 -2.40 13.70 4.81
CA SER A 544 -1.41 14.47 4.05
C SER A 544 0.02 14.31 4.57
N ARG A 545 0.21 14.21 5.89
CA ARG A 545 1.54 14.04 6.47
C ARG A 545 2.18 12.70 6.12
N PRO A 546 1.55 11.54 6.39
CA PRO A 546 2.15 10.25 6.03
C PRO A 546 2.20 10.01 4.52
N LEU A 547 1.17 10.36 3.74
CA LEU A 547 1.22 10.23 2.29
C LEU A 547 2.29 11.13 1.69
N GLY A 548 2.35 12.39 2.13
CA GLY A 548 3.33 13.37 1.68
C GLY A 548 4.75 12.99 2.03
N ALA A 549 4.99 12.28 3.15
CA ALA A 549 6.32 11.77 3.49
C ALA A 549 6.84 10.80 2.41
N VAL A 550 5.99 9.94 1.89
CA VAL A 550 6.33 8.99 0.81
C VAL A 550 6.44 9.71 -0.53
N LEU A 551 5.40 10.46 -0.91
CA LEU A 551 5.33 11.13 -2.22
C LEU A 551 6.46 12.15 -2.41
N ASN A 552 6.74 12.99 -1.42
CA ASN A 552 7.81 14.00 -1.53
C ASN A 552 9.23 13.40 -1.45
N ALA A 553 9.38 12.18 -0.92
CA ALA A 553 10.65 11.47 -0.93
C ALA A 553 10.97 10.88 -2.30
N ALA A 554 9.95 10.60 -3.13
CA ALA A 554 10.15 10.03 -4.45
C ALA A 554 10.86 11.00 -5.41
N ALA A 555 11.61 10.44 -6.37
CA ALA A 555 12.31 11.21 -7.40
C ALA A 555 11.35 12.08 -8.21
N ALA A 556 10.21 11.53 -8.62
CA ALA A 556 9.08 12.24 -9.20
C ALA A 556 7.80 11.38 -9.04
N THR A 557 6.64 12.03 -9.09
CA THR A 557 5.36 11.32 -8.98
C THR A 557 4.37 11.81 -10.03
N VAL A 558 3.51 10.91 -10.50
CA VAL A 558 2.40 11.21 -11.40
C VAL A 558 1.13 10.64 -10.81
N GLU A 559 0.24 11.50 -10.35
CA GLU A 559 -1.08 11.16 -9.84
C GLU A 559 -2.12 11.44 -10.92
N MET A 560 -2.69 10.41 -11.50
CA MET A 560 -3.67 10.57 -12.58
C MET A 560 -5.05 10.04 -12.23
N SER A 561 -6.07 10.74 -12.71
CA SER A 561 -7.47 10.32 -12.62
C SER A 561 -8.32 11.08 -13.62
N ALA A 562 -9.55 10.60 -13.86
CA ALA A 562 -10.57 11.36 -14.55
C ALA A 562 -11.22 12.45 -13.68
N THR A 563 -10.99 12.44 -12.39
CA THR A 563 -11.68 13.28 -11.40
C THR A 563 -10.71 13.78 -10.31
N LEU A 564 -9.78 14.65 -10.68
CA LEU A 564 -8.88 15.34 -9.74
C LEU A 564 -9.24 16.82 -9.56
N SER A 565 -10.52 17.14 -9.73
CA SER A 565 -11.01 18.50 -9.53
C SER A 565 -11.69 18.66 -8.16
N PRO A 566 -11.35 19.68 -7.36
CA PRO A 566 -10.30 20.68 -7.63
C PRO A 566 -8.90 20.13 -7.26
N PRO A 567 -7.85 20.47 -8.01
CA PRO A 567 -6.51 19.93 -7.77
C PRO A 567 -5.93 20.33 -6.41
N GLU A 568 -6.35 21.48 -5.87
CA GLU A 568 -5.92 21.93 -4.55
C GLU A 568 -6.31 20.95 -3.44
N PHE A 569 -7.50 20.37 -3.53
CA PHE A 569 -7.96 19.35 -2.59
C PHE A 569 -7.03 18.14 -2.57
N TYR A 570 -6.68 17.63 -3.75
CA TYR A 570 -5.81 16.46 -3.86
C TYR A 570 -4.37 16.79 -3.48
N ARG A 571 -3.85 17.92 -3.93
CA ARG A 571 -2.52 18.39 -3.52
C ARG A 571 -2.41 18.52 -2.00
N ASP A 572 -3.40 19.16 -1.37
CA ASP A 572 -3.39 19.43 0.07
C ASP A 572 -3.52 18.13 0.88
N LEU A 573 -4.40 17.19 0.49
CA LEU A 573 -4.64 15.94 1.23
C LEU A 573 -3.69 14.79 0.87
N LEU A 574 -3.02 14.85 -0.27
CA LEU A 574 -1.89 13.98 -0.58
C LEU A 574 -0.58 14.51 0.04
N GLY A 575 -0.58 15.72 0.56
CA GLY A 575 0.57 16.35 1.19
C GLY A 575 1.69 16.70 0.20
N LEU A 576 1.34 16.98 -1.07
CA LEU A 576 2.31 17.31 -2.10
C LEU A 576 2.86 18.73 -1.89
N SER A 577 4.17 18.88 -2.07
CA SER A 577 4.84 20.18 -2.00
C SER A 577 4.35 21.12 -3.09
N ARG A 578 3.90 22.33 -2.70
CA ARG A 578 3.35 23.32 -3.65
C ARG A 578 4.37 23.73 -4.72
N ASP A 579 5.61 23.88 -4.32
CA ASP A 579 6.69 24.33 -5.22
C ASP A 579 7.12 23.27 -6.23
N ARG A 580 6.78 22.00 -6.01
CA ARG A 580 7.11 20.87 -6.86
C ARG A 580 5.88 20.28 -7.59
N THR A 581 4.67 20.85 -7.41
CA THR A 581 3.45 20.26 -7.94
C THR A 581 2.93 21.04 -9.12
N ASP A 582 2.89 20.41 -10.28
CA ASP A 582 2.26 20.87 -11.51
C ASP A 582 0.91 20.21 -11.72
N VAL A 583 0.04 20.86 -12.47
CA VAL A 583 -1.31 20.36 -12.79
C VAL A 583 -1.52 20.35 -14.29
N LEU A 584 -1.89 19.22 -14.83
CA LEU A 584 -2.30 19.04 -16.21
C LEU A 584 -3.78 18.67 -16.27
N ARG A 585 -4.58 19.47 -17.00
CA ARG A 585 -5.97 19.17 -17.31
C ARG A 585 -6.13 18.96 -18.80
N LEU A 586 -6.65 17.82 -19.19
CA LEU A 586 -6.91 17.50 -20.57
C LEU A 586 -8.42 17.52 -20.86
N PRO A 587 -8.85 18.12 -22.00
CA PRO A 587 -10.25 18.09 -22.40
C PRO A 587 -10.68 16.67 -22.76
N SER A 588 -12.00 16.42 -22.75
CA SER A 588 -12.56 15.17 -23.25
C SER A 588 -12.22 15.00 -24.74
N PRO A 589 -11.73 13.81 -25.16
CA PRO A 589 -11.45 13.54 -26.57
C PRO A 589 -12.73 13.26 -27.37
N PHE A 590 -13.86 13.09 -26.69
CA PHE A 590 -15.11 12.68 -27.32
C PHE A 590 -15.91 13.88 -27.83
N PRO A 591 -16.60 13.74 -28.99
CA PRO A 591 -17.47 14.78 -29.53
C PRO A 591 -18.50 15.23 -28.49
N ARG A 592 -18.61 16.54 -28.32
CA ARG A 592 -19.51 17.09 -27.30
C ARG A 592 -20.98 16.84 -27.65
N GLU A 593 -21.31 16.78 -28.95
CA GLU A 593 -22.61 16.45 -29.49
C GLU A 593 -23.12 15.05 -29.17
N ASN A 594 -22.23 14.15 -28.82
CA ASN A 594 -22.56 12.77 -28.43
C ASN A 594 -23.09 12.67 -27.00
N ARG A 595 -22.94 13.72 -26.20
CA ARG A 595 -23.45 13.78 -24.83
C ARG A 595 -24.34 14.97 -24.61
N ALA A 596 -25.50 14.75 -23.99
CA ALA A 596 -26.30 15.83 -23.43
C ALA A 596 -26.28 15.73 -21.89
N VAL A 597 -26.18 16.85 -21.20
CA VAL A 597 -26.30 16.95 -19.77
C VAL A 597 -27.42 17.93 -19.41
N PHE A 598 -28.39 17.45 -18.64
CA PHE A 598 -29.54 18.24 -18.22
C PHE A 598 -29.65 18.32 -16.71
N VAL A 599 -30.01 19.47 -16.15
CA VAL A 599 -30.31 19.66 -14.75
C VAL A 599 -31.79 19.91 -14.55
N ALA A 600 -32.47 19.03 -13.84
CA ALA A 600 -33.84 19.23 -13.34
C ALA A 600 -33.79 20.03 -12.03
N ALA A 601 -33.98 21.35 -12.13
CA ALA A 601 -33.87 22.28 -11.00
C ALA A 601 -35.18 22.50 -10.24
N ASP A 602 -36.26 21.85 -10.62
CA ASP A 602 -37.59 21.90 -10.03
C ASP A 602 -37.72 20.96 -8.78
N VAL A 603 -36.69 20.21 -8.46
CA VAL A 603 -36.63 19.32 -7.29
C VAL A 603 -35.51 19.69 -6.31
N ASP A 604 -35.79 19.51 -5.02
CA ASP A 604 -34.86 19.69 -3.93
C ASP A 604 -34.69 18.38 -3.14
N THR A 605 -33.53 17.78 -3.24
CA THR A 605 -33.19 16.52 -2.56
C THR A 605 -32.55 16.72 -1.19
N SER A 606 -32.60 17.92 -0.61
CA SER A 606 -32.18 18.16 0.78
C SER A 606 -33.06 17.38 1.77
N TYR A 607 -32.50 17.07 2.94
CA TYR A 607 -33.22 16.28 3.95
C TYR A 607 -34.60 16.85 4.29
N ALA A 608 -34.74 18.16 4.37
CA ALA A 608 -35.98 18.85 4.69
C ALA A 608 -37.03 18.81 3.56
N ALA A 609 -36.59 18.75 2.30
CA ALA A 609 -37.49 18.88 1.14
C ALA A 609 -37.73 17.54 0.42
N ARG A 610 -36.83 16.58 0.54
CA ARG A 610 -36.83 15.35 -0.26
C ARG A 610 -38.15 14.57 -0.24
N THR A 611 -38.81 14.46 0.92
CA THR A 611 -40.08 13.72 1.05
C THR A 611 -41.18 14.34 0.22
N ARG A 612 -41.26 15.70 0.14
CA ARG A 612 -42.21 16.43 -0.67
C ARG A 612 -41.95 16.22 -2.16
N ASP A 613 -40.69 16.16 -2.56
CA ASP A 613 -40.27 16.15 -3.97
C ASP A 613 -40.14 14.72 -4.53
N VAL A 614 -40.31 13.64 -3.71
CA VAL A 614 -40.29 12.24 -4.17
C VAL A 614 -41.23 11.97 -5.37
N PRO A 615 -42.50 12.46 -5.40
CA PRO A 615 -43.38 12.24 -6.57
C PRO A 615 -42.81 12.84 -7.85
N ARG A 616 -42.23 14.04 -7.78
CA ARG A 616 -41.62 14.70 -8.95
C ARG A 616 -40.36 13.99 -9.41
N LEU A 617 -39.52 13.50 -8.46
CA LEU A 617 -38.35 12.70 -8.77
C LEU A 617 -38.74 11.39 -9.49
N ALA A 618 -39.79 10.72 -9.00
CA ALA A 618 -40.30 9.53 -9.67
C ALA A 618 -40.78 9.84 -11.11
N ALA A 619 -41.44 10.98 -11.31
CA ALA A 619 -41.83 11.44 -12.63
C ALA A 619 -40.62 11.72 -13.53
N ILE A 620 -39.58 12.42 -13.05
CA ILE A 620 -38.33 12.69 -13.79
C ILE A 620 -37.68 11.39 -14.23
N VAL A 621 -37.48 10.43 -13.31
CA VAL A 621 -36.90 9.12 -13.63
C VAL A 621 -37.73 8.38 -14.69
N ALA A 622 -39.06 8.46 -14.60
CA ALA A 622 -39.96 7.83 -15.55
C ALA A 622 -39.97 8.54 -16.93
N GLU A 623 -39.97 9.88 -16.96
CA GLU A 623 -39.87 10.68 -18.17
C GLU A 623 -38.59 10.36 -18.97
N VAL A 624 -37.42 10.36 -18.27
CA VAL A 624 -36.17 9.99 -18.91
C VAL A 624 -36.16 8.54 -19.37
N ALA A 625 -36.68 7.62 -18.54
CA ALA A 625 -36.76 6.23 -18.92
C ALA A 625 -37.72 6.00 -20.13
N ALA A 626 -38.79 6.75 -20.24
CA ALA A 626 -39.71 6.65 -21.37
C ALA A 626 -39.12 7.25 -22.65
N ALA A 627 -38.39 8.35 -22.57
CA ALA A 627 -37.75 9.04 -23.68
C ALA A 627 -36.48 8.37 -24.22
N CYS A 628 -35.84 7.52 -23.37
CA CYS A 628 -34.57 6.88 -23.71
C CYS A 628 -34.82 5.53 -24.43
N PRO A 629 -34.20 5.27 -25.60
CA PRO A 629 -34.39 4.03 -26.35
C PRO A 629 -33.72 2.80 -25.71
N GLY A 630 -32.65 3.00 -24.94
CA GLY A 630 -31.85 1.93 -24.33
C GLY A 630 -31.97 1.86 -22.80
N ASN A 631 -30.97 1.25 -22.14
CA ASN A 631 -30.98 1.10 -20.71
C ASN A 631 -30.67 2.42 -20.00
N VAL A 632 -31.29 2.61 -18.83
CA VAL A 632 -31.13 3.78 -17.95
C VAL A 632 -30.63 3.33 -16.59
N LEU A 633 -29.60 3.99 -16.10
CA LEU A 633 -29.10 3.83 -14.72
C LEU A 633 -29.55 5.04 -13.89
N ALA A 634 -30.34 4.82 -12.85
CA ALA A 634 -30.74 5.85 -11.90
C ALA A 634 -30.04 5.64 -10.56
N LEU A 635 -29.27 6.63 -10.11
CA LEU A 635 -28.42 6.60 -8.92
C LEU A 635 -28.97 7.48 -7.80
N PHE A 636 -29.12 6.89 -6.63
CA PHE A 636 -29.71 7.50 -5.45
C PHE A 636 -28.70 7.63 -4.30
N PRO A 637 -28.87 8.58 -3.36
CA PRO A 637 -27.94 8.75 -2.24
C PRO A 637 -28.06 7.67 -1.16
N SER A 638 -29.16 6.90 -1.13
CA SER A 638 -29.36 5.79 -0.18
C SER A 638 -30.44 4.83 -0.67
N TYR A 639 -30.42 3.59 -0.21
CA TYR A 639 -31.45 2.58 -0.52
C TYR A 639 -32.85 3.01 -0.06
N ARG A 640 -32.97 3.60 1.12
CA ARG A 640 -34.24 4.11 1.62
C ARG A 640 -34.85 5.14 0.66
N PHE A 641 -34.05 6.09 0.18
CA PHE A 641 -34.56 7.11 -0.74
C PHE A 641 -34.86 6.53 -2.12
N LEU A 642 -34.09 5.54 -2.58
CA LEU A 642 -34.37 4.77 -3.78
C LEU A 642 -35.75 4.08 -3.67
N ASP A 643 -36.02 3.38 -2.57
CA ASP A 643 -37.26 2.65 -2.35
C ASP A 643 -38.47 3.62 -2.22
N ASP A 644 -38.30 4.79 -1.60
CA ASP A 644 -39.34 5.83 -1.54
C ASP A 644 -39.72 6.34 -2.93
N VAL A 645 -38.75 6.53 -3.85
CA VAL A 645 -38.98 6.95 -5.23
C VAL A 645 -39.57 5.80 -6.04
N ARG A 646 -39.01 4.58 -5.91
CA ARG A 646 -39.49 3.37 -6.60
C ARG A 646 -40.97 3.10 -6.33
N ALA A 647 -41.41 3.27 -5.09
CA ALA A 647 -42.80 3.08 -4.70
C ALA A 647 -43.80 4.04 -5.40
N ARG A 648 -43.29 5.10 -6.03
CA ARG A 648 -44.06 6.13 -6.73
C ARG A 648 -43.81 6.17 -8.24
N LEU A 649 -42.94 5.27 -8.75
CA LEU A 649 -42.75 5.16 -10.20
C LEU A 649 -44.05 4.73 -10.87
N PRO A 650 -44.48 5.40 -11.94
CA PRO A 650 -45.59 4.94 -12.76
C PRO A 650 -45.21 3.66 -13.51
N ALA A 651 -46.20 2.96 -14.03
CA ALA A 651 -45.93 1.84 -14.93
C ALA A 651 -45.10 2.31 -16.14
N LEU A 652 -44.10 1.55 -16.50
CA LEU A 652 -43.23 1.80 -17.66
C LEU A 652 -43.42 0.67 -18.68
N PRO A 653 -44.43 0.75 -19.55
CA PRO A 653 -44.70 -0.30 -20.53
C PRO A 653 -43.48 -0.59 -21.41
N GLY A 654 -43.14 -1.86 -21.58
CA GLY A 654 -42.03 -2.30 -22.39
C GLY A 654 -40.64 -2.15 -21.75
N ARG A 655 -40.56 -1.72 -20.49
CA ARG A 655 -39.28 -1.53 -19.76
C ARG A 655 -39.25 -2.37 -18.47
N ARG A 656 -38.14 -3.04 -18.22
CA ARG A 656 -37.90 -3.80 -16.98
C ARG A 656 -37.32 -2.86 -15.94
N VAL A 657 -37.85 -2.88 -14.72
CA VAL A 657 -37.27 -2.14 -13.58
C VAL A 657 -36.51 -3.12 -12.69
N LEU A 658 -35.20 -2.93 -12.55
CA LEU A 658 -34.34 -3.74 -11.69
C LEU A 658 -33.90 -2.93 -10.48
N ARG A 659 -33.98 -3.56 -9.30
CA ARG A 659 -33.48 -3.03 -8.05
C ARG A 659 -32.72 -4.17 -7.36
N PRO A 660 -31.38 -4.25 -7.56
CA PRO A 660 -30.54 -5.24 -6.91
C PRO A 660 -30.58 -5.12 -5.39
N SER A 661 -30.20 -6.21 -4.69
CA SER A 661 -30.17 -6.23 -3.23
C SER A 661 -29.12 -5.25 -2.67
N ASP A 662 -29.34 -4.82 -1.42
CA ASP A 662 -28.44 -3.89 -0.70
C ASP A 662 -27.02 -4.49 -0.49
N ARG A 663 -26.95 -5.82 -0.47
CA ARG A 663 -25.72 -6.62 -0.38
C ARG A 663 -25.59 -7.54 -1.59
N SER A 664 -25.58 -6.95 -2.80
CA SER A 664 -25.46 -7.71 -4.03
C SER A 664 -24.24 -8.59 -4.04
N THR A 665 -24.45 -9.89 -4.24
CA THR A 665 -23.38 -10.87 -4.45
C THR A 665 -22.75 -10.67 -5.83
N GLU A 666 -21.58 -11.26 -6.05
CA GLU A 666 -20.91 -11.27 -7.36
C GLU A 666 -21.80 -11.91 -8.43
N LEU A 667 -22.51 -13.00 -8.08
CA LEU A 667 -23.44 -13.68 -8.96
C LEU A 667 -24.60 -12.76 -9.37
N GLU A 668 -25.21 -12.03 -8.42
CA GLU A 668 -26.28 -11.09 -8.68
C GLU A 668 -25.80 -9.92 -9.58
N ARG A 669 -24.59 -9.43 -9.36
CA ARG A 669 -23.96 -8.41 -10.22
C ARG A 669 -23.81 -8.91 -11.64
N THR A 670 -23.20 -10.08 -11.82
CA THR A 670 -22.96 -10.68 -13.13
C THR A 670 -24.28 -10.93 -13.86
N SER A 671 -25.30 -11.45 -13.18
CA SER A 671 -26.64 -11.66 -13.75
C SER A 671 -27.31 -10.35 -14.17
N THR A 672 -27.21 -9.30 -13.35
CA THR A 672 -27.76 -7.97 -13.66
C THR A 672 -27.08 -7.37 -14.90
N LEU A 673 -25.75 -7.45 -14.99
CA LEU A 673 -24.99 -6.99 -16.15
C LEU A 673 -25.29 -7.80 -17.41
N GLY A 674 -25.48 -9.13 -17.27
CA GLY A 674 -25.96 -9.98 -18.37
C GLY A 674 -27.30 -9.47 -18.93
N THR A 675 -28.25 -9.16 -18.04
CA THR A 675 -29.55 -8.62 -18.43
C THR A 675 -29.46 -7.28 -19.20
N LEU A 676 -28.53 -6.40 -18.81
CA LEU A 676 -28.28 -5.14 -19.52
C LEU A 676 -27.66 -5.35 -20.91
N ARG A 677 -26.87 -6.42 -21.08
CA ARG A 677 -26.12 -6.72 -22.30
C ARG A 677 -26.98 -7.43 -23.35
N ASP A 678 -27.91 -8.28 -22.90
CA ASP A 678 -28.62 -9.24 -23.77
C ASP A 678 -29.60 -8.59 -24.79
N GLY A 679 -29.77 -7.25 -24.77
CA GLY A 679 -30.53 -6.52 -25.82
C GLY A 679 -32.03 -6.82 -25.89
N GLY A 680 -32.60 -7.34 -24.80
CA GLY A 680 -34.06 -7.57 -24.65
C GLY A 680 -34.82 -6.26 -24.43
N SER A 681 -35.90 -6.30 -23.64
CA SER A 681 -36.60 -5.06 -23.27
C SER A 681 -35.67 -4.12 -22.53
N PRO A 682 -35.68 -2.80 -22.84
CA PRO A 682 -34.84 -1.83 -22.13
C PRO A 682 -35.04 -1.86 -20.62
N VAL A 683 -33.97 -1.64 -19.89
CA VAL A 683 -33.91 -1.75 -18.41
C VAL A 683 -33.83 -0.37 -17.80
N LEU A 684 -34.55 -0.15 -16.68
CA LEU A 684 -34.29 0.90 -15.70
C LEU A 684 -33.64 0.24 -14.48
N LEU A 685 -32.34 0.43 -14.33
CA LEU A 685 -31.58 -0.05 -13.18
C LEU A 685 -31.56 1.01 -12.10
N LEU A 686 -32.10 0.70 -10.91
CA LEU A 686 -32.09 1.56 -9.74
C LEU A 686 -30.95 1.11 -8.82
N ALA A 687 -30.01 2.01 -8.54
CA ALA A 687 -28.85 1.71 -7.70
C ALA A 687 -28.50 2.90 -6.78
N VAL A 688 -27.55 2.71 -5.89
CA VAL A 688 -27.09 3.74 -4.96
C VAL A 688 -25.74 4.27 -5.42
N SER A 689 -25.56 5.61 -5.36
CA SER A 689 -24.28 6.28 -5.59
C SER A 689 -23.23 5.76 -4.60
N GLY A 690 -22.04 5.38 -5.12
CA GLY A 690 -21.01 4.73 -4.30
C GLY A 690 -21.24 3.23 -4.09
N GLY A 691 -22.29 2.65 -4.62
CA GLY A 691 -22.56 1.21 -4.60
C GLY A 691 -21.93 0.46 -5.78
N ALA A 692 -22.05 -0.88 -5.75
CA ALA A 692 -21.42 -1.80 -6.71
C ALA A 692 -21.73 -1.48 -8.18
N PHE A 693 -22.91 -0.93 -8.50
CA PHE A 693 -23.32 -0.56 -9.85
C PHE A 693 -22.96 0.90 -10.22
N ALA A 694 -22.59 1.73 -9.25
CA ALA A 694 -22.10 3.09 -9.49
C ALA A 694 -20.57 3.13 -9.62
N GLU A 695 -19.86 2.27 -8.86
CA GLU A 695 -18.40 2.21 -8.84
C GLU A 695 -17.91 0.80 -9.19
N GLY A 696 -16.92 0.69 -10.07
CA GLY A 696 -16.26 -0.60 -10.36
C GLY A 696 -16.89 -1.50 -11.39
N VAL A 697 -18.00 -1.09 -12.02
CA VAL A 697 -18.62 -1.80 -13.15
C VAL A 697 -18.35 -1.05 -14.44
N ASP A 698 -18.00 -1.78 -15.49
CA ASP A 698 -17.88 -1.29 -16.84
C ASP A 698 -19.19 -1.53 -17.61
N TYR A 699 -19.65 -0.48 -18.29
CA TYR A 699 -20.80 -0.53 -19.18
C TYR A 699 -20.34 -0.26 -20.63
N PRO A 700 -19.76 -1.25 -21.32
CA PRO A 700 -19.17 -1.04 -22.64
C PRO A 700 -20.24 -0.82 -23.71
N GLY A 701 -19.92 0.07 -24.66
CA GLY A 701 -20.76 0.34 -25.84
C GLY A 701 -22.15 0.83 -25.47
N GLU A 702 -23.16 0.26 -26.10
CA GLU A 702 -24.56 0.67 -25.94
C GLU A 702 -25.25 0.14 -24.68
N MET A 703 -24.53 -0.43 -23.74
CA MET A 703 -25.12 -1.02 -22.53
C MET A 703 -25.89 0.01 -21.68
N LEU A 704 -25.50 1.31 -21.73
CA LEU A 704 -26.25 2.42 -21.13
C LEU A 704 -26.51 3.50 -22.17
N SER A 705 -27.72 4.05 -22.17
CA SER A 705 -28.09 5.21 -22.97
C SER A 705 -28.34 6.47 -22.12
N ALA A 706 -28.71 6.31 -20.86
CA ALA A 706 -28.84 7.45 -19.96
C ALA A 706 -28.41 7.11 -18.52
N VAL A 707 -27.90 8.13 -17.80
CA VAL A 707 -27.63 8.10 -16.37
C VAL A 707 -28.39 9.22 -15.68
N VAL A 708 -29.20 8.89 -14.68
CA VAL A 708 -29.91 9.86 -13.83
C VAL A 708 -29.24 9.87 -12.46
N VAL A 709 -28.67 11.01 -12.05
CA VAL A 709 -28.08 11.17 -10.72
C VAL A 709 -29.01 11.98 -9.84
N VAL A 710 -29.61 11.31 -8.87
CA VAL A 710 -30.56 11.91 -7.94
C VAL A 710 -29.81 12.46 -6.74
N SER A 711 -29.58 13.75 -6.71
CA SER A 711 -28.86 14.44 -5.64
C SER A 711 -27.31 14.42 -5.82
N PRO A 712 -26.59 15.46 -5.38
CA PRO A 712 -25.16 15.34 -5.08
C PRO A 712 -24.93 14.18 -4.13
N ALA A 713 -23.99 13.31 -4.44
CA ALA A 713 -23.72 12.06 -3.71
C ALA A 713 -22.93 12.33 -2.42
N LEU A 714 -23.40 13.25 -1.58
CA LEU A 714 -22.71 13.68 -0.36
C LEU A 714 -22.54 12.53 0.64
N PRO A 715 -21.39 12.43 1.33
CA PRO A 715 -21.23 11.55 2.48
C PRO A 715 -22.33 11.73 3.50
N GLN A 716 -22.65 10.66 4.24
CA GLN A 716 -23.63 10.75 5.33
C GLN A 716 -23.10 11.63 6.45
N VAL A 717 -24.01 12.39 7.07
CA VAL A 717 -23.69 13.16 8.28
C VAL A 717 -23.53 12.19 9.43
N ARG A 718 -22.29 12.02 9.88
CA ARG A 718 -21.89 11.20 11.04
C ARG A 718 -20.91 12.00 11.89
N PHE A 719 -20.68 11.57 13.10
CA PHE A 719 -19.74 12.22 14.01
C PHE A 719 -18.36 12.38 13.37
N GLU A 720 -17.82 11.32 12.80
CA GLU A 720 -16.51 11.30 12.16
C GLU A 720 -16.42 12.29 10.98
N GLN A 721 -17.51 12.38 10.19
CA GLN A 721 -17.59 13.31 9.06
C GLN A 721 -17.64 14.77 9.51
N GLU A 722 -18.33 15.05 10.63
CA GLU A 722 -18.37 16.39 11.23
C GLU A 722 -17.02 16.77 11.86
N ARG A 723 -16.28 15.81 12.43
CA ARG A 723 -14.91 16.04 12.89
C ARG A 723 -13.98 16.40 11.74
N MET A 724 -14.09 15.72 10.60
CA MET A 724 -13.33 16.08 9.38
C MET A 724 -13.72 17.48 8.89
N ARG A 725 -15.04 17.80 8.86
CA ARG A 725 -15.50 19.14 8.45
C ARG A 725 -14.90 20.25 9.32
N GLN A 726 -14.92 20.07 10.65
CA GLN A 726 -14.35 21.03 11.59
C GLN A 726 -12.84 21.21 11.36
N TYR A 727 -12.10 20.11 11.23
CA TYR A 727 -10.67 20.14 10.98
C TYR A 727 -10.33 20.86 9.64
N PHE A 728 -11.07 20.57 8.57
CA PHE A 728 -10.83 21.22 7.29
C PHE A 728 -11.25 22.70 7.28
N GLU A 729 -12.23 23.08 8.11
CA GLU A 729 -12.57 24.50 8.31
C GLU A 729 -11.41 25.24 8.98
N GLU A 730 -10.87 24.67 10.07
CA GLU A 730 -9.76 25.26 10.81
C GLU A 730 -8.47 25.36 9.99
N ARG A 731 -8.19 24.35 9.16
CA ARG A 731 -6.94 24.24 8.42
C ARG A 731 -6.96 24.91 7.06
N PHE A 732 -8.07 24.85 6.34
CA PHE A 732 -8.17 25.25 4.93
C PHE A 732 -9.26 26.28 4.67
N GLU A 733 -10.08 26.61 5.66
CA GLU A 733 -11.28 27.46 5.51
C GLU A 733 -12.29 26.89 4.48
N LYS A 734 -12.32 25.55 4.35
CA LYS A 734 -13.10 24.79 3.37
C LYS A 734 -13.77 23.57 3.97
N GLY A 735 -14.25 23.67 5.19
CA GLY A 735 -14.76 22.52 5.94
C GLY A 735 -15.87 21.78 5.22
N PHE A 736 -16.94 22.45 4.81
CA PHE A 736 -18.05 21.81 4.10
C PHE A 736 -17.66 21.34 2.69
N GLU A 737 -16.84 22.10 2.00
CA GLU A 737 -16.39 21.72 0.66
C GLU A 737 -15.55 20.45 0.69
N TYR A 738 -14.52 20.37 1.55
CA TYR A 738 -13.58 19.26 1.59
C TYR A 738 -14.18 17.98 2.21
N ALA A 739 -15.07 18.17 3.23
CA ALA A 739 -15.69 17.01 3.85
C ALA A 739 -16.87 16.44 3.06
N TYR A 740 -17.63 17.26 2.34
CA TYR A 740 -18.88 16.83 1.72
C TYR A 740 -18.96 17.05 0.22
N VAL A 741 -18.68 18.29 -0.23
CA VAL A 741 -18.98 18.66 -1.62
C VAL A 741 -18.02 17.99 -2.59
N VAL A 742 -16.72 18.11 -2.37
CA VAL A 742 -15.72 17.51 -3.28
C VAL A 742 -15.88 16.00 -3.39
N PRO A 743 -15.95 15.20 -2.30
CA PRO A 743 -16.16 13.77 -2.39
C PRO A 743 -17.49 13.40 -3.07
N GLY A 744 -18.55 14.18 -2.78
CA GLY A 744 -19.87 13.96 -3.36
C GLY A 744 -19.91 14.25 -4.86
N MET A 745 -19.35 15.37 -5.32
CA MET A 745 -19.30 15.74 -6.72
C MET A 745 -18.37 14.86 -7.54
N THR A 746 -17.25 14.40 -6.95
CA THR A 746 -16.37 13.39 -7.56
C THR A 746 -17.17 12.13 -7.94
N ARG A 747 -18.02 11.61 -7.05
CA ARG A 747 -18.88 10.46 -7.32
C ARG A 747 -19.91 10.75 -8.43
N VAL A 748 -20.47 11.96 -8.45
CA VAL A 748 -21.41 12.38 -9.53
C VAL A 748 -20.72 12.36 -10.88
N VAL A 749 -19.55 12.97 -11.00
CA VAL A 749 -18.77 13.03 -12.24
C VAL A 749 -18.33 11.63 -12.70
N GLN A 750 -17.88 10.79 -11.77
CA GLN A 750 -17.52 9.39 -12.06
C GLN A 750 -18.71 8.58 -12.56
N SER A 751 -19.88 8.78 -11.96
CA SER A 751 -21.12 8.10 -12.37
C SER A 751 -21.56 8.52 -13.78
N ALA A 752 -21.48 9.82 -14.10
CA ALA A 752 -21.76 10.35 -15.41
C ALA A 752 -20.72 9.91 -16.47
N GLY A 753 -19.45 9.84 -16.09
CA GLY A 753 -18.34 9.42 -16.97
C GLY A 753 -18.40 7.96 -17.41
N ARG A 754 -19.34 7.16 -16.90
CA ARG A 754 -19.55 5.78 -17.34
C ARG A 754 -20.34 5.68 -18.65
N LEU A 755 -20.97 6.76 -19.06
CA LEU A 755 -21.85 6.78 -20.23
C LEU A 755 -21.09 6.87 -21.54
N ILE A 756 -20.04 7.71 -21.62
CA ILE A 756 -19.25 7.96 -22.84
C ILE A 756 -17.83 7.47 -22.64
N ARG A 757 -17.41 6.49 -23.44
CA ARG A 757 -16.08 5.85 -23.36
C ARG A 757 -15.37 5.74 -24.70
N SER A 758 -16.12 5.87 -25.79
CA SER A 758 -15.62 5.86 -27.15
C SER A 758 -16.19 7.04 -27.94
N GLU A 759 -15.61 7.31 -29.10
CA GLU A 759 -16.07 8.35 -30.02
C GLU A 759 -17.47 8.09 -30.59
N SER A 760 -17.92 6.83 -30.56
CA SER A 760 -19.23 6.42 -31.06
C SER A 760 -20.32 6.36 -29.99
N ASP A 761 -19.93 6.41 -28.70
CA ASP A 761 -20.93 6.35 -27.62
C ASP A 761 -21.76 7.62 -27.58
N THR A 762 -23.07 7.48 -27.42
CA THR A 762 -23.99 8.58 -27.27
C THR A 762 -24.89 8.40 -26.07
N GLY A 763 -25.21 9.49 -25.36
CA GLY A 763 -26.09 9.35 -24.22
C GLY A 763 -26.42 10.63 -23.46
N VAL A 764 -27.35 10.49 -22.52
CA VAL A 764 -27.88 11.61 -21.72
C VAL A 764 -27.57 11.44 -20.25
N VAL A 765 -27.06 12.49 -19.61
CA VAL A 765 -26.88 12.60 -18.16
C VAL A 765 -27.94 13.55 -17.61
N VAL A 766 -28.72 13.10 -16.63
CA VAL A 766 -29.69 13.95 -15.94
C VAL A 766 -29.29 14.11 -14.48
N LEU A 767 -29.11 15.35 -14.06
CA LEU A 767 -28.79 15.73 -12.68
C LEU A 767 -30.08 16.21 -12.00
N ALA A 768 -30.76 15.34 -11.27
CA ALA A 768 -32.07 15.62 -10.70
C ALA A 768 -31.96 16.29 -9.32
N CYS A 769 -31.51 17.54 -9.29
CA CYS A 769 -31.54 18.40 -8.10
C CYS A 769 -31.13 19.84 -8.43
N LYS A 770 -31.85 20.81 -7.92
CA LYS A 770 -31.54 22.25 -8.06
C LYS A 770 -30.16 22.65 -7.50
N ARG A 771 -29.59 21.86 -6.58
CA ARG A 771 -28.28 22.16 -5.97
C ARG A 771 -27.16 22.13 -6.99
N PHE A 772 -27.27 21.35 -8.06
CA PHE A 772 -26.22 21.28 -9.07
C PHE A 772 -25.92 22.63 -9.78
N LEU A 773 -26.91 23.53 -9.82
CA LEU A 773 -26.74 24.88 -10.36
C LEU A 773 -26.46 25.95 -9.28
N ARG A 774 -26.22 25.53 -8.03
CA ARG A 774 -25.95 26.45 -6.92
C ARG A 774 -24.55 26.27 -6.38
N GLU A 775 -24.00 27.35 -5.82
CA GLU A 775 -22.76 27.26 -5.06
C GLU A 775 -22.94 26.44 -3.76
N PRO A 776 -21.93 25.67 -3.38
CA PRO A 776 -20.64 25.48 -4.05
C PRO A 776 -20.61 24.41 -5.15
N TYR A 777 -21.72 23.69 -5.41
CA TYR A 777 -21.76 22.49 -6.26
C TYR A 777 -21.48 22.81 -7.74
N ARG A 778 -22.01 23.95 -8.27
CA ARG A 778 -21.88 24.31 -9.70
C ARG A 778 -20.44 24.39 -10.19
N ARG A 779 -19.51 24.83 -9.35
CA ARG A 779 -18.08 24.97 -9.70
C ARG A 779 -17.36 23.64 -9.91
N TYR A 780 -17.97 22.53 -9.47
CA TYR A 780 -17.41 21.17 -9.60
C TYR A 780 -18.02 20.40 -10.76
N LEU A 781 -18.88 21.02 -11.57
CA LEU A 781 -19.32 20.43 -12.82
C LEU A 781 -18.20 20.54 -13.86
N PRO A 782 -17.90 19.45 -14.62
CA PRO A 782 -16.86 19.47 -15.64
C PRO A 782 -17.14 20.56 -16.70
N ALA A 783 -16.12 21.31 -17.07
CA ALA A 783 -16.25 22.42 -18.04
C ALA A 783 -16.64 21.96 -19.45
N ASP A 784 -16.40 20.69 -19.80
CA ASP A 784 -16.80 20.10 -21.08
C ASP A 784 -18.29 19.71 -21.13
N TRP A 785 -19.05 19.89 -20.04
CA TRP A 785 -20.48 19.62 -19.99
C TRP A 785 -21.33 20.79 -20.49
N TYR A 786 -20.84 22.02 -20.44
CA TYR A 786 -21.53 23.25 -20.82
C TYR A 786 -20.63 24.14 -21.70
N GLY A 787 -21.20 25.20 -22.30
CA GLY A 787 -20.48 26.20 -23.11
C GLY A 787 -19.70 27.17 -22.24
N ASP A 788 -20.39 28.21 -21.85
CA ASP A 788 -19.83 29.31 -21.07
C ASP A 788 -20.21 29.22 -19.58
N ASP A 789 -21.45 28.78 -19.28
CA ASP A 789 -21.95 28.77 -17.91
C ASP A 789 -22.79 27.51 -17.60
N PRO A 790 -22.62 26.91 -16.40
CA PRO A 790 -23.41 25.75 -15.98
C PRO A 790 -24.93 25.93 -16.01
N SER A 791 -25.45 27.16 -16.02
CA SER A 791 -26.88 27.41 -16.15
C SER A 791 -27.49 26.97 -17.50
N GLU A 792 -26.66 26.78 -18.54
CA GLU A 792 -27.06 26.22 -19.85
C GLU A 792 -27.58 24.78 -19.72
N LEU A 793 -27.20 24.09 -18.63
CA LEU A 793 -27.65 22.72 -18.35
C LEU A 793 -29.10 22.66 -17.83
N LEU A 794 -29.70 23.81 -17.48
CA LEU A 794 -31.08 23.85 -16.99
C LEU A 794 -32.05 23.33 -18.04
N SER A 795 -32.82 22.32 -17.70
CA SER A 795 -33.90 21.77 -18.51
C SER A 795 -35.26 22.14 -17.91
N ALA A 796 -36.15 22.59 -18.75
CA ALA A 796 -37.56 22.81 -18.38
C ALA A 796 -38.37 21.52 -18.41
N SER A 797 -38.01 20.55 -19.30
CA SER A 797 -38.61 19.24 -19.44
C SER A 797 -37.55 18.22 -19.84
N VAL A 798 -37.03 17.52 -18.84
CA VAL A 798 -35.93 16.52 -19.06
C VAL A 798 -36.37 15.37 -19.97
N GLY A 799 -37.68 15.03 -19.99
CA GLY A 799 -38.24 14.03 -20.87
C GLY A 799 -38.20 14.48 -22.36
N ASP A 800 -38.69 15.68 -22.63
CA ASP A 800 -38.71 16.22 -23.99
C ASP A 800 -37.30 16.48 -24.52
N ASP A 801 -36.41 17.03 -23.69
CA ASP A 801 -35.01 17.28 -24.06
C ASP A 801 -34.25 15.97 -24.32
N THR A 802 -34.52 14.91 -23.54
CA THR A 802 -33.98 13.58 -23.75
C THR A 802 -34.47 12.98 -25.08
N ALA A 803 -35.78 13.08 -25.35
CA ALA A 803 -36.36 12.61 -26.60
C ALA A 803 -35.79 13.37 -27.84
N ALA A 804 -35.67 14.70 -27.74
CA ALA A 804 -35.06 15.53 -28.76
C ALA A 804 -33.58 15.15 -29.02
N PHE A 805 -32.82 14.85 -27.99
CA PHE A 805 -31.44 14.40 -28.13
C PHE A 805 -31.37 13.10 -28.94
N PHE A 806 -32.13 12.06 -28.57
CA PHE A 806 -32.08 10.79 -29.27
C PHE A 806 -32.66 10.89 -30.70
N ALA A 807 -33.68 11.69 -30.93
CA ALA A 807 -34.18 11.96 -32.29
C ALA A 807 -33.09 12.60 -33.18
N ARG A 808 -32.30 13.52 -32.66
CA ARG A 808 -31.19 14.17 -33.38
C ARG A 808 -30.05 13.20 -33.67
N THR A 809 -29.73 12.32 -32.75
CA THR A 809 -28.61 11.36 -32.90
C THR A 809 -28.98 10.10 -33.68
N GLY A 810 -30.25 9.97 -34.13
CA GLY A 810 -30.70 8.86 -34.95
C GLY A 810 -30.90 7.54 -34.19
N ARG A 811 -31.15 7.62 -32.92
CA ARG A 811 -31.43 6.46 -32.04
C ARG A 811 -32.84 6.46 -31.52
#